data_9e1a82d06d5c11843e95ed9f633d2cab
#
_entry.id   9e1a82d06d5c11843e95ed9f633d2cab
#
_cell.length_a   1.000
_cell.length_b   1.000
_cell.length_c   1.000
_cell.angle_alpha   90.00
_cell.angle_beta   90.00
_cell.angle_gamma   90.00
#
_symmetry.space_group_name_H-M   'P 1'
#
loop_
_entity.id
_entity.type
_entity.pdbx_description
1 polymer ?
#
loop_
_entity_poly.entity_id
_entity_poly.type
_entity_poly.pdbx_seq_one_letter_code
_entity_poly.pdbx_strand_id
1 'polypeptide(L)'
;MRIRTFGRPASADAPHRDASSVTGADAPMPGRRGFLKLTMAASGCLALGIAPTRARAEAGRTVQPSPPQAFLIIAPDNTVTVAVNRTESGQGVSTALPMALADELDADWRNVRTVLAPAGEPYKDPVTGIQMTAGSTSVNHSFAQYRELGASARAMLVAAAAQRWNVDPATCRTANGVVTSGNYRATYGELAPAAMAMPVPQRVSLKSPDQFRIIGKPTPRIDARGMLDGTLKYGMDWRLPDTMVAVVARPPRFGGKVASYDAAAARAVKGVVEVVEIPTDRGGTGVAVIANGYWPAKLGRDALKITWKDAGSTVTSSEQMQAYKQLAGTPGTVVRTADAGSAPPAATRIRKDYEFPYLAHAAMEPLSCTVDVGPASCACGIKIWGGSSLQTSDRAAVAKALGVAPEKVQIFTLTSGGDYGRRSTPTSDYVVEAAHVSAAYLAAGHLGPVKTIWTREDDLRGGYYRPMVLHRVDIGVDGSGAVRDWQHVVVGQSVLKGSPLERTTMLKRGTDPNLTEGVANSPYGFPMQVSVHQTDADVPVQTWRSGGNTHTAFVMETLVDELAHSARQDPVAYRMARLAGPEHTAHRQALALAVDKSGYGIRTLPAGRAWGVAMHETAGSVVAYVTQVSIEAQQPRVHRVTAGVYAGRIVNPTGAEAQIQGGALFGLATTKPGFAIDVDHGAVRNAGFADYSPIRMQEAPPVDVFFVPSDAQPTGLSDAGVPPVAPAV
;
A
#
# COMPACT_ATOMS: atom_id res chain seq x y z
N MET A 1 -56.48 2.48 15.41
CA MET A 1 -56.98 3.73 16.02
C MET A 1 -55.93 4.84 15.78
N ARG A 2 -56.37 5.84 14.98
CA ARG A 2 -55.78 7.15 14.70
C ARG A 2 -54.35 7.28 14.21
N ILE A 3 -54.29 7.50 12.91
CA ILE A 3 -53.40 8.26 12.03
C ILE A 3 -53.22 9.72 12.55
N ARG A 4 -52.01 10.24 12.46
CA ARG A 4 -51.77 11.66 12.23
C ARG A 4 -50.64 11.87 11.22
N THR A 5 -51.05 12.34 10.07
CA THR A 5 -50.29 13.00 8.99
C THR A 5 -49.97 14.43 9.36
N PHE A 6 -48.74 14.88 9.05
CA PHE A 6 -48.40 16.29 8.74
C PHE A 6 -47.22 16.16 7.77
N GLY A 7 -47.25 16.62 6.56
CA GLY A 7 -47.53 17.92 6.01
C GLY A 7 -46.22 18.38 5.36
N ARG A 8 -46.12 18.29 4.01
CA ARG A 8 -45.02 18.92 3.24
C ARG A 8 -45.16 20.45 3.31
N PRO A 9 -44.04 21.20 3.17
CA PRO A 9 -44.03 22.29 2.23
C PRO A 9 -42.84 22.22 1.24
N ALA A 10 -43.22 22.46 0.03
CA ALA A 10 -42.71 23.25 -1.08
C ALA A 10 -41.20 23.47 -1.29
N SER A 11 -40.82 23.06 -2.48
CA SER A 11 -39.79 23.49 -3.43
C SER A 11 -39.01 24.78 -3.14
N ALA A 12 -37.70 24.69 -3.14
CA ALA A 12 -36.83 25.75 -3.61
C ALA A 12 -35.72 25.12 -4.48
N ASP A 13 -35.71 25.51 -5.74
CA ASP A 13 -34.69 25.22 -6.74
C ASP A 13 -33.32 25.69 -6.24
N ALA A 14 -32.34 24.83 -6.27
CA ALA A 14 -30.94 25.17 -6.26
C ALA A 14 -30.25 24.40 -7.39
N PRO A 15 -29.43 25.09 -8.19
CA PRO A 15 -28.91 24.52 -9.45
C PRO A 15 -27.90 23.40 -9.20
N HIS A 16 -28.02 22.36 -9.96
CA HIS A 16 -27.01 21.31 -10.14
C HIS A 16 -25.66 21.94 -10.47
N ARG A 17 -24.72 21.86 -9.55
CA ARG A 17 -23.30 22.06 -9.87
C ARG A 17 -22.72 20.72 -10.23
N ASP A 18 -22.33 20.62 -11.48
CA ASP A 18 -21.53 19.53 -12.05
C ASP A 18 -20.31 19.22 -11.17
N ALA A 19 -20.22 17.97 -10.74
CA ALA A 19 -19.03 17.42 -10.09
C ALA A 19 -18.07 16.90 -11.16
N SER A 20 -17.59 17.79 -12.02
CA SER A 20 -16.46 17.53 -12.92
C SER A 20 -15.36 18.53 -12.60
N SER A 21 -14.15 18.00 -12.46
CA SER A 21 -12.88 18.69 -12.21
C SER A 21 -12.52 18.93 -10.73
N VAL A 22 -11.99 17.91 -10.07
CA VAL A 22 -10.95 18.13 -9.06
C VAL A 22 -9.62 18.12 -9.79
N THR A 23 -9.35 19.18 -10.52
CA THR A 23 -7.99 19.58 -10.89
C THR A 23 -7.27 19.97 -9.60
N GLY A 24 -6.07 19.41 -9.38
CA GLY A 24 -5.26 19.66 -8.20
C GLY A 24 -4.86 21.13 -8.00
N ALA A 25 -5.71 21.85 -7.31
CA ALA A 25 -5.35 23.08 -6.60
C ALA A 25 -6.36 23.18 -5.44
N ASP A 26 -5.83 23.22 -4.20
CA ASP A 26 -6.58 23.32 -2.95
C ASP A 26 -7.21 22.03 -2.38
N ALA A 27 -6.37 21.01 -2.15
CA ALA A 27 -6.63 20.16 -0.99
C ALA A 27 -6.51 21.04 0.26
N PRO A 28 -7.49 21.05 1.19
CA PRO A 28 -7.36 21.83 2.41
C PRO A 28 -6.10 21.39 3.12
N MET A 29 -5.14 22.32 3.29
CA MET A 29 -3.93 22.08 4.06
C MET A 29 -4.34 21.47 5.40
N PRO A 30 -3.81 20.33 5.80
CA PRO A 30 -4.13 19.71 7.08
C PRO A 30 -3.89 20.73 8.17
N GLY A 31 -4.87 20.94 9.05
CA GLY A 31 -4.86 21.98 10.06
C GLY A 31 -3.54 22.00 10.82
N ARG A 32 -3.00 23.20 11.02
CA ARG A 32 -1.71 23.54 11.61
C ARG A 32 -1.35 22.61 12.77
N ARG A 33 -0.50 21.61 12.51
CA ARG A 33 0.10 20.77 13.54
C ARG A 33 1.29 21.55 14.09
N GLY A 34 1.21 21.94 15.37
CA GLY A 34 2.35 22.55 16.05
C GLY A 34 3.47 21.52 16.21
N PHE A 35 4.71 21.87 15.90
CA PHE A 35 5.87 21.06 16.26
C PHE A 35 6.18 21.20 17.75
N LEU A 36 6.57 20.08 18.38
CA LEU A 36 6.95 20.03 19.79
C LEU A 36 8.44 19.78 19.94
N LYS A 37 9.04 20.48 20.89
CA LYS A 37 10.34 20.09 21.44
C LYS A 37 10.17 18.88 22.33
N LEU A 38 11.02 17.91 22.16
CA LEU A 38 11.05 16.70 22.98
C LEU A 38 12.28 16.77 23.88
N THR A 39 12.05 16.91 25.18
CA THR A 39 13.12 16.92 26.16
C THR A 39 13.77 15.55 26.22
N MET A 40 14.93 15.38 25.60
CA MET A 40 15.82 14.25 25.85
C MET A 40 16.79 14.67 26.96
N ALA A 41 16.55 14.20 28.18
CA ALA A 41 17.41 14.47 29.31
C ALA A 41 18.86 14.04 28.98
N ALA A 42 19.80 14.96 29.12
CA ALA A 42 21.25 14.77 29.15
C ALA A 42 21.99 14.42 27.83
N SER A 43 21.40 14.50 26.62
CA SER A 43 22.11 14.07 25.40
C SER A 43 22.71 15.16 24.53
N GLY A 44 22.43 16.45 24.79
CA GLY A 44 22.92 17.56 23.95
C GLY A 44 22.37 17.56 22.52
N CYS A 45 21.27 16.85 22.24
CA CYS A 45 20.66 16.71 20.92
C CYS A 45 19.58 17.77 20.67
N LEU A 46 19.35 18.13 19.40
CA LEU A 46 18.13 18.79 18.97
C LEU A 46 17.11 17.70 18.57
N ALA A 47 15.94 17.67 19.23
CA ALA A 47 14.89 16.71 18.96
C ALA A 47 13.54 17.41 18.67
N LEU A 48 12.94 17.13 17.52
CA LEU A 48 11.65 17.65 17.10
C LEU A 48 10.65 16.52 16.85
N GLY A 49 9.43 16.71 17.33
CA GLY A 49 8.29 15.85 17.10
C GLY A 49 7.09 16.65 16.61
N ILE A 50 5.99 15.96 16.34
CA ILE A 50 4.71 16.56 15.94
C ILE A 50 3.73 16.42 17.10
N ALA A 51 3.07 17.55 17.48
CA ALA A 51 2.02 17.51 18.47
C ALA A 51 0.84 16.63 17.96
N PRO A 52 0.31 15.71 18.77
CA PRO A 52 -0.92 15.05 18.43
C PRO A 52 -2.05 16.09 18.32
N THR A 53 -2.91 15.94 17.29
CA THR A 53 -4.15 16.71 17.23
C THR A 53 -4.93 16.45 18.49
N ARG A 54 -5.33 17.51 19.21
CA ARG A 54 -6.04 17.43 20.48
C ARG A 54 -7.23 16.47 20.40
N ALA A 55 -7.06 15.25 20.90
CA ALA A 55 -8.17 14.55 21.51
C ALA A 55 -8.55 15.38 22.75
N ARG A 56 -9.85 15.65 22.91
CA ARG A 56 -10.39 16.36 24.08
C ARG A 56 -9.82 15.71 25.31
N ALA A 57 -8.99 16.45 26.05
CA ALA A 57 -8.45 16.00 27.31
C ALA A 57 -9.61 15.81 28.29
N GLU A 58 -9.96 14.58 28.61
CA GLU A 58 -10.72 14.26 29.81
C GLU A 58 -9.79 14.53 30.98
N ALA A 59 -10.18 15.53 31.77
CA ALA A 59 -9.48 15.91 32.99
C ALA A 59 -9.51 14.72 33.97
N GLY A 60 -8.32 14.25 34.39
CA GLY A 60 -8.17 13.39 35.56
C GLY A 60 -7.32 12.12 35.46
N ARG A 61 -6.63 11.84 34.33
CA ARG A 61 -5.69 10.72 34.24
C ARG A 61 -4.25 11.19 34.16
N THR A 62 -3.47 10.84 35.15
CA THR A 62 -2.00 10.91 35.09
C THR A 62 -1.50 9.96 33.99
N VAL A 63 -1.22 10.52 32.81
CA VAL A 63 -0.61 9.79 31.70
C VAL A 63 0.86 9.58 32.05
N GLN A 64 1.32 8.33 32.19
CA GLN A 64 2.75 8.04 32.22
C GLN A 64 3.38 8.58 30.93
N PRO A 65 4.54 9.26 31.00
CA PRO A 65 5.19 9.80 29.81
C PRO A 65 5.59 8.65 28.89
N SER A 66 4.96 8.57 27.72
CA SER A 66 5.43 7.74 26.61
C SER A 66 6.85 8.21 26.21
N PRO A 67 7.73 7.30 25.75
CA PRO A 67 9.06 7.70 25.28
C PRO A 67 8.95 8.80 24.23
N PRO A 68 9.92 9.73 24.15
CA PRO A 68 9.87 10.88 23.25
C PRO A 68 9.72 10.40 21.79
N GLN A 69 8.62 10.80 21.15
CA GLN A 69 8.26 10.41 19.79
C GLN A 69 8.82 11.45 18.81
N ALA A 70 10.15 11.49 18.66
CA ALA A 70 10.83 12.42 17.75
C ALA A 70 10.74 11.94 16.29
N PHE A 71 10.45 12.88 15.37
CA PHE A 71 10.61 12.66 13.93
C PHE A 71 12.02 12.95 13.45
N LEU A 72 12.71 13.85 14.13
CA LEU A 72 14.06 14.29 13.81
C LEU A 72 14.89 14.41 15.08
N ILE A 73 16.08 13.84 15.03
CA ILE A 73 17.12 14.02 16.06
C ILE A 73 18.42 14.41 15.38
N ILE A 74 19.03 15.50 15.84
CA ILE A 74 20.39 15.91 15.43
C ILE A 74 21.29 15.73 16.65
N ALA A 75 22.24 14.82 16.53
CA ALA A 75 23.18 14.46 17.58
C ALA A 75 24.43 15.37 17.59
N PRO A 76 25.20 15.44 18.70
CA PRO A 76 26.42 16.25 18.79
C PRO A 76 27.48 15.88 17.76
N ASP A 77 27.53 14.66 17.28
CA ASP A 77 28.42 14.17 16.21
C ASP A 77 27.95 14.53 14.79
N ASN A 78 26.94 15.38 14.69
CA ASN A 78 26.31 15.82 13.43
C ASN A 78 25.50 14.71 12.71
N THR A 79 25.23 13.57 13.37
CA THR A 79 24.30 12.55 12.85
C THR A 79 22.87 13.09 12.87
N VAL A 80 22.16 12.94 11.75
CA VAL A 80 20.76 13.32 11.55
C VAL A 80 19.92 12.05 11.47
N THR A 81 19.20 11.72 12.54
CA THR A 81 18.30 10.57 12.56
C THR A 81 16.88 11.01 12.24
N VAL A 82 16.29 10.38 11.23
CA VAL A 82 14.91 10.64 10.76
C VAL A 82 14.04 9.43 11.03
N ALA A 83 12.98 9.62 11.82
CA ALA A 83 11.98 8.59 12.03
C ALA A 83 10.98 8.59 10.87
N VAL A 84 10.83 7.45 10.20
CA VAL A 84 9.91 7.24 9.10
C VAL A 84 8.62 6.63 9.64
N ASN A 85 7.51 7.36 9.51
CA ASN A 85 6.20 6.95 10.02
C ASN A 85 5.45 5.96 9.09
N ARG A 86 6.16 5.37 8.16
CA ARG A 86 5.70 4.38 7.18
C ARG A 86 6.53 3.12 7.30
N THR A 87 5.92 1.97 7.03
CA THR A 87 6.65 0.70 6.96
C THR A 87 7.46 0.63 5.67
N GLU A 88 8.71 0.23 5.75
CA GLU A 88 9.53 -0.08 4.59
C GLU A 88 9.30 -1.55 4.20
N SER A 89 8.79 -1.75 2.99
CA SER A 89 8.50 -3.08 2.42
C SER A 89 9.13 -3.26 1.03
N GLY A 90 10.17 -2.48 0.75
CA GLY A 90 10.88 -2.47 -0.53
C GLY A 90 10.57 -1.26 -1.43
N GLN A 91 9.58 -0.42 -1.07
CA GLN A 91 9.19 0.72 -1.89
C GLN A 91 10.11 1.95 -1.77
N GLY A 92 11.08 1.95 -0.84
CA GLY A 92 12.09 2.99 -0.71
C GLY A 92 11.65 4.22 0.07
N VAL A 93 10.60 4.13 0.87
CA VAL A 93 10.09 5.23 1.69
C VAL A 93 11.12 5.68 2.74
N SER A 94 11.94 4.75 3.25
CA SER A 94 13.06 5.01 4.15
C SER A 94 14.17 5.87 3.54
N THR A 95 14.14 6.08 2.23
CA THR A 95 15.05 6.99 1.51
C THR A 95 14.32 8.27 1.10
N ALA A 96 13.15 8.16 0.45
CA ALA A 96 12.48 9.30 -0.16
C ALA A 96 11.99 10.36 0.88
N LEU A 97 11.40 9.93 2.00
CA LEU A 97 10.96 10.89 3.03
C LEU A 97 12.13 11.59 3.74
N PRO A 98 13.20 10.89 4.15
CA PRO A 98 14.41 11.56 4.65
C PRO A 98 15.07 12.49 3.64
N MET A 99 15.03 12.23 2.32
CA MET A 99 15.53 13.17 1.30
C MET A 99 14.78 14.51 1.36
N ALA A 100 13.44 14.47 1.51
CA ALA A 100 12.62 15.67 1.61
C ALA A 100 12.98 16.52 2.85
N LEU A 101 13.22 15.88 4.00
CA LEU A 101 13.64 16.53 5.22
C LEU A 101 15.08 17.07 5.12
N ALA A 102 16.01 16.24 4.66
CA ALA A 102 17.43 16.56 4.59
C ALA A 102 17.72 17.71 3.62
N ASP A 103 16.97 17.80 2.51
CA ASP A 103 17.09 18.93 1.58
C ASP A 103 16.72 20.25 2.26
N GLU A 104 15.54 20.31 2.90
CA GLU A 104 15.11 21.51 3.61
C GLU A 104 16.00 21.88 4.79
N LEU A 105 16.59 20.88 5.45
CA LEU A 105 17.53 21.07 6.55
C LEU A 105 18.92 21.53 6.08
N ASP A 106 19.26 21.38 4.80
CA ASP A 106 20.64 21.50 4.29
C ASP A 106 21.61 20.51 4.97
N ALA A 107 21.13 19.31 5.29
CA ALA A 107 21.96 18.29 5.94
C ALA A 107 23.02 17.71 4.98
N ASP A 108 24.11 17.21 5.53
CA ASP A 108 24.98 16.30 4.78
C ASP A 108 24.29 14.93 4.69
N TRP A 109 23.92 14.52 3.47
CA TRP A 109 23.24 13.24 3.24
C TRP A 109 23.99 12.02 3.80
N ARG A 110 25.31 12.07 3.85
CA ARG A 110 26.17 11.01 4.40
C ARG A 110 25.95 10.78 5.89
N ASN A 111 25.52 11.81 6.62
CA ASN A 111 25.23 11.76 8.05
C ASN A 111 23.78 11.46 8.37
N VAL A 112 22.91 11.30 7.35
CA VAL A 112 21.50 10.96 7.56
C VAL A 112 21.37 9.46 7.87
N ARG A 113 20.58 9.15 8.90
CA ARG A 113 20.19 7.79 9.30
C ARG A 113 18.68 7.73 9.42
N THR A 114 18.12 6.54 9.25
CA THR A 114 16.68 6.33 9.35
C THR A 114 16.36 5.26 10.37
N VAL A 115 15.23 5.45 11.04
CA VAL A 115 14.59 4.46 11.91
C VAL A 115 13.12 4.38 11.56
N LEU A 116 12.52 3.20 11.65
CA LEU A 116 11.08 3.07 11.48
C LEU A 116 10.38 3.48 12.79
N ALA A 117 9.34 4.31 12.66
CA ALA A 117 8.60 4.79 13.80
C ALA A 117 7.76 3.65 14.43
N PRO A 118 7.70 3.57 15.76
CA PRO A 118 6.76 2.66 16.43
C PRO A 118 5.32 3.14 16.23
N ALA A 119 4.35 2.29 16.61
CA ALA A 119 2.95 2.72 16.62
C ALA A 119 2.72 3.86 17.61
N GLY A 120 2.16 4.98 17.14
CA GLY A 120 1.94 6.14 18.01
C GLY A 120 1.15 7.27 17.35
N GLU A 121 0.44 8.06 18.18
CA GLU A 121 -0.39 9.17 17.73
C GLU A 121 0.34 10.19 16.82
N PRO A 122 1.58 10.62 17.11
CA PRO A 122 2.30 11.57 16.27
C PRO A 122 2.59 11.03 14.86
N TYR A 123 2.69 9.70 14.72
CA TYR A 123 3.09 9.04 13.49
C TYR A 123 1.94 8.71 12.54
N LYS A 124 0.71 9.07 12.90
CA LYS A 124 -0.45 8.90 12.03
C LYS A 124 -0.31 9.68 10.73
N ASP A 125 -0.84 9.10 9.67
CA ASP A 125 -0.94 9.76 8.37
C ASP A 125 -1.72 11.08 8.49
N PRO A 126 -1.19 12.20 7.96
CA PRO A 126 -1.81 13.51 8.13
C PRO A 126 -3.19 13.65 7.47
N VAL A 127 -3.49 12.83 6.48
CA VAL A 127 -4.75 12.89 5.73
C VAL A 127 -5.79 11.90 6.28
N THR A 128 -5.38 10.66 6.52
CA THR A 128 -6.31 9.60 6.96
C THR A 128 -6.52 9.54 8.47
N GLY A 129 -5.60 10.09 9.28
CA GLY A 129 -5.67 10.06 10.74
C GLY A 129 -5.34 8.71 11.38
N ILE A 130 -4.85 7.74 10.60
CA ILE A 130 -4.35 6.44 11.09
C ILE A 130 -2.90 6.23 10.65
N GLN A 131 -2.11 5.51 11.42
CA GLN A 131 -0.76 5.13 11.00
C GLN A 131 -0.87 3.92 10.06
N MET A 132 -0.54 4.15 8.78
CA MET A 132 -0.71 3.17 7.72
C MET A 132 0.31 3.34 6.60
N THR A 133 0.52 2.27 5.84
CA THR A 133 1.32 2.23 4.62
C THR A 133 0.54 1.47 3.55
N ALA A 134 -0.30 2.19 2.79
CA ALA A 134 -1.17 1.62 1.77
C ALA A 134 -1.58 2.70 0.75
N GLY A 135 -2.12 2.29 -0.41
CA GLY A 135 -2.73 3.17 -1.41
C GLY A 135 -1.77 4.18 -2.03
N SER A 136 -0.47 3.90 -2.07
CA SER A 136 0.58 4.79 -2.60
C SER A 136 0.65 6.17 -1.93
N THR A 137 0.15 6.30 -0.69
CA THR A 137 0.01 7.59 0.02
C THR A 137 1.28 8.05 0.76
N SER A 138 2.29 7.19 0.92
CA SER A 138 3.42 7.43 1.83
C SER A 138 4.17 8.74 1.55
N VAL A 139 4.62 8.94 0.32
CA VAL A 139 5.33 10.18 -0.07
C VAL A 139 4.33 11.31 -0.28
N ASN A 140 3.25 11.08 -1.01
CA ASN A 140 2.24 12.08 -1.33
C ASN A 140 1.70 12.80 -0.06
N HIS A 141 1.23 12.05 0.94
CA HIS A 141 0.66 12.64 2.15
C HIS A 141 1.70 13.20 3.13
N SER A 142 2.96 12.75 3.07
CA SER A 142 3.98 13.12 4.06
C SER A 142 5.04 14.10 3.54
N PHE A 143 5.09 14.37 2.23
CA PHE A 143 6.14 15.20 1.61
C PHE A 143 6.25 16.59 2.23
N ALA A 144 5.13 17.31 2.35
CA ALA A 144 5.10 18.63 2.97
C ALA A 144 5.53 18.58 4.45
N GLN A 145 5.04 17.58 5.20
CA GLN A 145 5.33 17.38 6.62
C GLN A 145 6.83 17.22 6.87
N TYR A 146 7.53 16.40 6.08
CA TYR A 146 8.98 16.20 6.24
C TYR A 146 9.79 17.41 5.82
N ARG A 147 9.36 18.13 4.80
CA ARG A 147 9.96 19.41 4.40
C ARG A 147 9.84 20.45 5.52
N GLU A 148 8.65 20.62 6.08
CA GLU A 148 8.40 21.56 7.17
C GLU A 148 9.22 21.24 8.43
N LEU A 149 9.40 19.95 8.76
CA LEU A 149 10.30 19.52 9.85
C LEU A 149 11.74 19.93 9.60
N GLY A 150 12.26 19.69 8.40
CA GLY A 150 13.62 20.06 8.02
C GLY A 150 13.84 21.59 8.06
N ALA A 151 12.90 22.35 7.50
CA ALA A 151 12.94 23.81 7.50
C ALA A 151 12.84 24.40 8.92
N SER A 152 12.01 23.82 9.78
CA SER A 152 11.87 24.25 11.19
C SER A 152 13.16 24.01 11.97
N ALA A 153 13.79 22.85 11.81
CA ALA A 153 15.08 22.56 12.45
C ALA A 153 16.18 23.50 11.94
N ARG A 154 16.24 23.75 10.63
CA ARG A 154 17.19 24.72 10.05
C ARG A 154 17.01 26.10 10.64
N ALA A 155 15.78 26.57 10.75
CA ALA A 155 15.50 27.90 11.32
C ALA A 155 15.94 27.98 12.80
N MET A 156 15.73 26.96 13.60
CA MET A 156 16.20 26.91 15.00
C MET A 156 17.70 26.87 15.10
N LEU A 157 18.42 26.16 14.23
CA LEU A 157 19.87 26.11 14.17
C LEU A 157 20.45 27.47 13.76
N VAL A 158 19.85 28.14 12.77
CA VAL A 158 20.22 29.49 12.35
C VAL A 158 20.02 30.49 13.48
N ALA A 159 18.90 30.44 14.20
CA ALA A 159 18.64 31.32 15.36
C ALA A 159 19.67 31.09 16.48
N ALA A 160 20.02 29.85 16.78
CA ALA A 160 21.03 29.50 17.78
C ALA A 160 22.43 30.00 17.36
N ALA A 161 22.80 29.87 16.10
CA ALA A 161 24.07 30.40 15.57
C ALA A 161 24.11 31.92 15.63
N ALA A 162 23.07 32.60 15.18
CA ALA A 162 22.94 34.02 15.18
C ALA A 162 23.06 34.62 16.62
N GLN A 163 22.37 33.98 17.57
CA GLN A 163 22.48 34.35 18.99
C GLN A 163 23.90 34.12 19.53
N ARG A 164 24.53 32.99 19.24
CA ARG A 164 25.89 32.66 19.68
C ARG A 164 26.94 33.63 19.16
N TRP A 165 26.76 34.11 17.93
CA TRP A 165 27.73 35.03 17.27
C TRP A 165 27.33 36.49 17.35
N ASN A 166 26.16 36.80 17.91
CA ASN A 166 25.58 38.13 17.96
C ASN A 166 25.51 38.81 16.57
N VAL A 167 24.96 38.08 15.59
CA VAL A 167 24.76 38.51 14.20
C VAL A 167 23.29 38.45 13.80
N ASP A 168 22.93 39.16 12.73
CA ASP A 168 21.59 39.02 12.15
C ASP A 168 21.40 37.60 11.56
N PRO A 169 20.35 36.88 11.92
CA PRO A 169 20.01 35.56 11.32
C PRO A 169 20.00 35.58 9.79
N ALA A 170 19.63 36.68 9.15
CA ALA A 170 19.61 36.84 7.71
C ALA A 170 21.02 36.76 7.06
N THR A 171 22.08 36.95 7.81
CA THR A 171 23.48 36.81 7.34
C THR A 171 23.95 35.35 7.40
N CYS A 172 23.25 34.49 8.15
CA CYS A 172 23.59 33.10 8.27
C CYS A 172 23.25 32.32 7.00
N ARG A 173 24.12 31.38 6.65
CA ARG A 173 23.95 30.46 5.52
C ARG A 173 24.12 29.04 6.02
N THR A 174 23.35 28.10 5.43
CA THR A 174 23.40 26.67 5.79
C THR A 174 23.83 25.82 4.58
N ALA A 175 24.69 24.87 4.81
CA ALA A 175 25.11 23.90 3.82
C ALA A 175 25.76 22.68 4.49
N ASN A 176 25.43 21.47 4.03
CA ASN A 176 26.04 20.20 4.45
C ASN A 176 26.18 20.06 5.99
N GLY A 177 25.11 20.40 6.72
CA GLY A 177 25.09 20.27 8.18
C GLY A 177 25.93 21.30 8.94
N VAL A 178 26.17 22.47 8.34
CA VAL A 178 26.97 23.56 8.89
C VAL A 178 26.24 24.90 8.72
N VAL A 179 26.31 25.76 9.73
CA VAL A 179 25.91 27.17 9.66
C VAL A 179 27.16 28.01 9.55
N THR A 180 27.15 29.05 8.70
CA THR A 180 28.23 30.05 8.52
C THR A 180 27.68 31.47 8.50
N SER A 181 28.44 32.44 8.99
CA SER A 181 28.17 33.88 8.84
C SER A 181 29.51 34.64 8.91
N GLY A 182 29.95 35.23 7.79
CA GLY A 182 31.28 35.79 7.66
C GLY A 182 32.37 34.77 8.02
N ASN A 183 33.18 35.03 9.02
CA ASN A 183 34.23 34.11 9.50
C ASN A 183 33.73 33.07 10.52
N TYR A 184 32.49 33.17 10.96
CA TYR A 184 31.94 32.22 11.92
C TYR A 184 31.48 30.95 11.22
N ARG A 185 31.71 29.82 11.89
CA ARG A 185 31.32 28.50 11.42
C ARG A 185 31.00 27.57 12.61
N ALA A 186 29.89 26.79 12.53
CA ALA A 186 29.59 25.75 13.47
C ALA A 186 28.80 24.63 12.78
N THR A 187 29.01 23.40 13.21
CA THR A 187 28.20 22.26 12.76
C THR A 187 26.82 22.24 13.42
N TYR A 188 25.88 21.54 12.85
CA TYR A 188 24.56 21.37 13.46
C TYR A 188 24.65 20.67 14.82
N GLY A 189 25.55 19.67 14.95
CA GLY A 189 25.80 19.01 16.23
C GLY A 189 26.27 19.94 17.33
N GLU A 190 27.21 20.86 17.02
CA GLU A 190 27.69 21.90 17.96
C GLU A 190 26.59 22.89 18.35
N LEU A 191 25.63 23.14 17.47
CA LEU A 191 24.53 24.09 17.70
C LEU A 191 23.28 23.40 18.31
N ALA A 192 23.17 22.07 18.26
CA ALA A 192 21.99 21.31 18.66
C ALA A 192 21.51 21.62 20.10
N PRO A 193 22.40 21.71 21.11
CA PRO A 193 21.99 22.08 22.49
C PRO A 193 21.39 23.50 22.56
N ALA A 194 22.01 24.47 21.90
CA ALA A 194 21.53 25.84 21.87
C ALA A 194 20.23 25.95 21.05
N ALA A 195 20.12 25.22 19.92
CA ALA A 195 18.92 25.17 19.09
C ALA A 195 17.72 24.62 19.85
N MET A 196 17.92 23.64 20.76
CA MET A 196 16.86 23.18 21.65
C MET A 196 16.28 24.27 22.56
N ALA A 197 17.04 25.30 22.87
CA ALA A 197 16.54 26.46 23.65
C ALA A 197 15.70 27.41 22.77
N MET A 198 15.92 27.45 21.43
CA MET A 198 15.19 28.35 20.54
C MET A 198 13.72 28.02 20.43
N PRO A 199 12.82 28.99 20.20
CA PRO A 199 11.41 28.70 19.92
C PRO A 199 11.26 27.92 18.62
N VAL A 200 10.32 26.98 18.57
CA VAL A 200 9.93 26.32 17.31
C VAL A 200 9.16 27.35 16.48
N PRO A 201 9.58 27.62 15.23
CA PRO A 201 8.91 28.62 14.41
C PRO A 201 7.48 28.20 14.07
N GLN A 202 6.54 29.14 14.13
CA GLN A 202 5.12 28.87 13.77
C GLN A 202 4.93 28.73 12.27
N ARG A 203 5.79 29.35 11.47
CA ARG A 203 5.80 29.26 10.01
C ARG A 203 7.24 29.22 9.54
N VAL A 204 7.48 28.45 8.51
CA VAL A 204 8.78 28.35 7.82
C VAL A 204 8.60 28.56 6.34
N SER A 205 9.60 29.16 5.71
CA SER A 205 9.68 29.22 4.25
C SER A 205 10.36 27.96 3.75
N LEU A 206 9.67 27.27 2.87
CA LEU A 206 10.21 26.08 2.18
C LEU A 206 11.02 26.53 0.96
N LYS A 207 12.01 25.75 0.59
CA LYS A 207 12.77 25.93 -0.64
C LYS A 207 11.87 25.84 -1.88
N SER A 208 12.17 26.66 -2.88
CA SER A 208 11.63 26.50 -4.23
C SER A 208 12.35 25.35 -4.97
N PRO A 209 11.76 24.80 -6.04
CA PRO A 209 12.34 23.67 -6.76
C PRO A 209 13.76 23.84 -7.27
N ASP A 210 14.11 25.05 -7.69
CA ASP A 210 15.46 25.44 -8.14
C ASP A 210 16.53 25.40 -7.03
N GLN A 211 16.10 25.43 -5.76
CA GLN A 211 16.98 25.37 -4.59
C GLN A 211 17.24 23.92 -4.11
N PHE A 212 16.57 22.91 -4.69
CA PHE A 212 16.75 21.53 -4.27
C PHE A 212 18.13 20.98 -4.65
N ARG A 213 18.78 20.35 -3.68
CA ARG A 213 20.09 19.71 -3.84
C ARG A 213 20.04 18.20 -3.75
N ILE A 214 19.05 17.65 -3.03
CA ILE A 214 18.87 16.22 -2.77
C ILE A 214 17.59 15.73 -3.47
N ILE A 215 16.49 16.45 -3.32
CA ILE A 215 15.22 16.11 -4.00
C ILE A 215 15.43 16.17 -5.52
N GLY A 216 14.95 15.14 -6.22
CA GLY A 216 15.05 15.03 -7.68
C GLY A 216 16.41 14.52 -8.17
N LYS A 217 17.35 14.22 -7.28
CA LYS A 217 18.65 13.65 -7.67
C LYS A 217 18.65 12.12 -7.50
N PRO A 218 19.23 11.38 -8.46
CA PRO A 218 19.40 9.93 -8.32
C PRO A 218 20.22 9.64 -7.05
N THR A 219 19.56 8.99 -6.08
CA THR A 219 20.18 8.71 -4.78
C THR A 219 19.99 7.21 -4.48
N PRO A 220 21.08 6.47 -4.20
CA PRO A 220 20.97 5.09 -3.76
C PRO A 220 20.14 4.98 -2.49
N ARG A 221 19.45 3.87 -2.34
CA ARG A 221 18.69 3.58 -1.11
C ARG A 221 19.63 3.61 0.09
N ILE A 222 19.18 4.25 1.17
CA ILE A 222 19.94 4.36 2.42
C ILE A 222 20.15 3.01 3.10
N ASP A 223 19.25 2.06 2.86
CA ASP A 223 19.23 0.70 3.40
C ASP A 223 19.88 -0.33 2.46
N ALA A 224 20.31 0.06 1.24
CA ALA A 224 20.84 -0.86 0.24
C ALA A 224 22.04 -1.69 0.75
N ARG A 225 22.97 -1.05 1.47
CA ARG A 225 24.13 -1.75 2.02
C ARG A 225 23.72 -2.85 2.99
N GLY A 226 22.80 -2.52 3.91
CA GLY A 226 22.31 -3.48 4.90
C GLY A 226 21.56 -4.67 4.27
N MET A 227 20.88 -4.45 3.13
CA MET A 227 20.27 -5.52 2.35
C MET A 227 21.32 -6.46 1.73
N LEU A 228 22.40 -5.90 1.19
CA LEU A 228 23.44 -6.67 0.49
C LEU A 228 24.36 -7.44 1.43
N ASP A 229 24.71 -6.88 2.58
CA ASP A 229 25.61 -7.52 3.56
C ASP A 229 24.87 -8.27 4.68
N GLY A 230 23.51 -8.29 4.66
CA GLY A 230 22.66 -9.00 5.62
C GLY A 230 22.61 -8.36 7.02
N THR A 231 23.07 -7.12 7.17
CA THR A 231 22.99 -6.39 8.44
C THR A 231 21.60 -5.80 8.69
N LEU A 232 20.82 -5.50 7.61
CA LEU A 232 19.41 -5.13 7.73
C LEU A 232 18.62 -6.35 8.21
N LYS A 233 17.81 -6.16 9.26
CA LYS A 233 17.01 -7.23 9.84
C LYS A 233 15.55 -7.06 9.46
N TYR A 234 14.99 -8.09 8.82
CA TYR A 234 13.58 -8.23 8.53
C TYR A 234 12.84 -8.87 9.70
N GLY A 235 11.52 -8.95 9.64
CA GLY A 235 10.71 -9.60 10.66
C GLY A 235 11.14 -11.05 10.91
N MET A 236 11.46 -11.79 9.86
CA MET A 236 11.94 -13.17 9.91
C MET A 236 13.29 -13.30 10.67
N ASP A 237 14.19 -12.31 10.49
CA ASP A 237 15.52 -12.30 11.10
C ASP A 237 15.52 -11.79 12.55
N TRP A 238 14.47 -11.03 12.93
CA TRP A 238 14.41 -10.36 14.23
C TRP A 238 14.41 -11.39 15.38
N ARG A 239 15.33 -11.26 16.31
CA ARG A 239 15.44 -12.10 17.49
C ARG A 239 15.73 -11.26 18.72
N LEU A 240 15.02 -11.56 19.79
CA LEU A 240 15.32 -11.13 21.14
C LEU A 240 15.94 -12.30 21.92
N PRO A 241 16.60 -12.06 23.06
CA PRO A 241 17.02 -13.15 23.95
C PRO A 241 15.83 -14.07 24.24
N ASP A 242 16.09 -15.36 24.30
CA ASP A 242 15.13 -16.42 24.62
C ASP A 242 13.88 -16.49 23.70
N THR A 243 13.97 -15.93 22.49
CA THR A 243 12.86 -15.98 21.52
C THR A 243 12.57 -17.43 21.10
N MET A 244 11.38 -17.94 21.43
CA MET A 244 10.83 -19.17 20.89
C MET A 244 10.24 -18.93 19.49
N VAL A 245 10.08 -20.00 18.74
CA VAL A 245 9.46 -19.96 17.41
C VAL A 245 8.24 -20.85 17.38
N ALA A 246 7.15 -20.32 16.85
CA ALA A 246 5.90 -21.05 16.67
C ALA A 246 5.58 -21.23 15.18
N VAL A 247 5.04 -22.39 14.84
CA VAL A 247 4.41 -22.68 13.55
C VAL A 247 3.02 -23.25 13.84
N VAL A 248 2.00 -22.74 13.16
CA VAL A 248 0.59 -23.09 13.42
C VAL A 248 0.09 -24.08 12.37
N ALA A 249 -0.54 -25.15 12.80
CA ALA A 249 -1.39 -25.98 11.95
C ALA A 249 -2.76 -25.32 11.85
N ARG A 250 -3.12 -24.88 10.63
CA ARG A 250 -4.38 -24.18 10.34
C ARG A 250 -5.37 -25.12 9.66
N PRO A 251 -6.69 -24.90 9.83
CA PRO A 251 -7.70 -25.71 9.15
C PRO A 251 -7.56 -25.55 7.63
N PRO A 252 -7.87 -26.60 6.86
CA PRO A 252 -7.80 -26.55 5.40
C PRO A 252 -8.85 -25.64 4.78
N ARG A 253 -9.96 -25.34 5.51
CA ARG A 253 -11.04 -24.45 5.08
C ARG A 253 -11.03 -23.17 5.92
N PHE A 254 -11.36 -22.03 5.30
CA PHE A 254 -11.45 -20.75 6.01
C PHE A 254 -12.49 -20.81 7.13
N GLY A 255 -12.10 -20.41 8.34
CA GLY A 255 -12.98 -20.45 9.52
C GLY A 255 -13.20 -21.84 10.12
N GLY A 256 -12.51 -22.87 9.64
CA GLY A 256 -12.58 -24.23 10.17
C GLY A 256 -12.07 -24.31 11.61
N LYS A 257 -12.45 -25.39 12.33
CA LYS A 257 -12.12 -25.57 13.75
C LYS A 257 -11.53 -26.94 14.03
N VAL A 258 -10.70 -27.00 15.05
CA VAL A 258 -10.21 -28.27 15.61
C VAL A 258 -11.37 -29.00 16.28
N ALA A 259 -11.54 -30.30 16.00
CA ALA A 259 -12.42 -31.19 16.76
C ALA A 259 -11.63 -31.88 17.88
N SER A 260 -10.44 -32.39 17.54
CA SER A 260 -9.49 -33.00 18.47
C SER A 260 -8.10 -33.05 17.83
N TYR A 261 -7.06 -33.21 18.63
CA TYR A 261 -5.71 -33.45 18.11
C TYR A 261 -4.91 -34.36 19.05
N ASP A 262 -4.00 -35.15 18.45
CA ASP A 262 -2.97 -35.91 19.16
C ASP A 262 -1.62 -35.21 18.94
N ALA A 263 -1.03 -34.75 20.04
CA ALA A 263 0.25 -34.05 20.06
C ALA A 263 1.43 -34.94 20.50
N ALA A 264 1.25 -36.23 20.78
CA ALA A 264 2.30 -37.10 21.33
C ALA A 264 3.55 -37.11 20.44
N ALA A 265 3.38 -37.34 19.12
CA ALA A 265 4.48 -37.32 18.16
C ALA A 265 5.11 -35.92 18.02
N ALA A 266 4.32 -34.86 18.08
CA ALA A 266 4.83 -33.48 18.00
C ALA A 266 5.68 -33.14 19.24
N ARG A 267 5.24 -33.50 20.43
CA ARG A 267 5.98 -33.29 21.69
C ARG A 267 7.26 -34.11 21.77
N ALA A 268 7.35 -35.25 21.07
CA ALA A 268 8.55 -36.08 20.98
C ALA A 268 9.65 -35.47 20.09
N VAL A 269 9.35 -34.48 19.26
CA VAL A 269 10.35 -33.78 18.44
C VAL A 269 11.27 -32.97 19.35
N LYS A 270 12.58 -33.28 19.30
CA LYS A 270 13.58 -32.58 20.10
C LYS A 270 13.56 -31.06 19.82
N GLY A 271 13.37 -30.28 20.87
CA GLY A 271 13.31 -28.83 20.80
C GLY A 271 11.89 -28.24 20.80
N VAL A 272 10.86 -29.06 20.68
CA VAL A 272 9.48 -28.65 20.94
C VAL A 272 9.32 -28.44 22.46
N VAL A 273 8.72 -27.30 22.81
CA VAL A 273 8.51 -26.86 24.21
C VAL A 273 7.03 -26.94 24.57
N GLU A 274 6.14 -26.51 23.65
CA GLU A 274 4.71 -26.50 23.92
C GLU A 274 3.88 -26.78 22.65
N VAL A 275 2.69 -27.35 22.84
CA VAL A 275 1.70 -27.57 21.79
C VAL A 275 0.35 -27.15 22.34
N VAL A 276 -0.26 -26.13 21.76
CA VAL A 276 -1.50 -25.52 22.27
C VAL A 276 -2.49 -25.22 21.14
N GLU A 277 -3.79 -25.36 21.44
CA GLU A 277 -4.84 -24.86 20.54
C GLU A 277 -5.01 -23.35 20.74
N ILE A 278 -5.20 -22.62 19.64
CA ILE A 278 -5.37 -21.16 19.63
C ILE A 278 -6.53 -20.77 18.73
N PRO A 279 -7.19 -19.62 19.01
CA PRO A 279 -8.07 -19.00 18.04
C PRO A 279 -7.29 -18.58 16.79
N THR A 280 -7.91 -18.77 15.63
CA THR A 280 -7.43 -18.25 14.34
C THR A 280 -8.45 -17.31 13.73
N ASP A 281 -8.14 -16.71 12.60
CA ASP A 281 -9.02 -15.76 11.94
C ASP A 281 -10.40 -16.35 11.60
N ARG A 282 -11.42 -15.48 11.44
CA ARG A 282 -12.82 -15.82 11.08
C ARG A 282 -13.49 -16.82 12.03
N GLY A 283 -13.11 -16.79 13.30
CA GLY A 283 -13.68 -17.66 14.33
C GLY A 283 -13.24 -19.12 14.25
N GLY A 284 -12.18 -19.39 13.48
CA GLY A 284 -11.53 -20.69 13.40
C GLY A 284 -10.67 -21.00 14.63
N THR A 285 -10.13 -22.23 14.69
CA THR A 285 -9.09 -22.62 15.63
C THR A 285 -7.99 -23.41 14.94
N GLY A 286 -6.77 -23.34 15.48
CA GLY A 286 -5.59 -24.05 14.99
C GLY A 286 -4.74 -24.57 16.13
N VAL A 287 -3.71 -25.33 15.84
CA VAL A 287 -2.78 -25.88 16.84
C VAL A 287 -1.38 -25.29 16.60
N ALA A 288 -0.89 -24.51 17.56
CA ALA A 288 0.44 -23.95 17.54
C ALA A 288 1.45 -24.93 18.15
N VAL A 289 2.57 -25.15 17.47
CA VAL A 289 3.73 -25.86 17.99
C VAL A 289 4.84 -24.86 18.22
N ILE A 290 5.26 -24.72 19.48
CA ILE A 290 6.25 -23.75 19.96
C ILE A 290 7.53 -24.51 20.28
N ALA A 291 8.65 -24.05 19.75
CA ALA A 291 9.94 -24.71 19.88
C ALA A 291 11.11 -23.71 19.98
N ASN A 292 12.30 -24.19 20.30
CA ASN A 292 13.52 -23.38 20.40
C ASN A 292 14.07 -22.91 19.03
N GLY A 293 13.36 -23.22 17.94
CA GLY A 293 13.71 -22.80 16.58
C GLY A 293 12.65 -23.19 15.54
N TYR A 294 12.79 -22.65 14.33
CA TYR A 294 11.83 -22.87 13.25
C TYR A 294 11.71 -24.36 12.85
N TRP A 295 12.83 -25.03 12.67
CA TRP A 295 12.82 -26.40 12.18
C TRP A 295 12.15 -27.39 13.14
N PRO A 296 12.48 -27.40 14.45
CA PRO A 296 11.73 -28.20 15.42
C PRO A 296 10.24 -27.87 15.46
N ALA A 297 9.87 -26.58 15.39
CA ALA A 297 8.46 -26.18 15.38
C ALA A 297 7.72 -26.72 14.15
N LYS A 298 8.35 -26.62 12.97
CA LYS A 298 7.79 -27.16 11.73
C LYS A 298 7.65 -28.68 11.76
N LEU A 299 8.68 -29.40 12.14
CA LEU A 299 8.65 -30.88 12.25
C LEU A 299 7.59 -31.33 13.26
N GLY A 300 7.48 -30.63 14.40
CA GLY A 300 6.45 -30.91 15.40
C GLY A 300 5.05 -30.66 14.83
N ARG A 301 4.83 -29.53 14.13
CA ARG A 301 3.53 -29.26 13.46
C ARG A 301 3.17 -30.34 12.45
N ASP A 302 4.14 -30.77 11.63
CA ASP A 302 3.89 -31.79 10.61
C ASP A 302 3.65 -33.20 11.20
N ALA A 303 4.07 -33.44 12.45
CA ALA A 303 3.79 -34.67 13.19
C ALA A 303 2.45 -34.69 13.93
N LEU A 304 1.72 -33.57 13.97
CA LEU A 304 0.40 -33.51 14.60
C LEU A 304 -0.61 -34.37 13.83
N LYS A 305 -1.45 -35.04 14.57
CA LYS A 305 -2.65 -35.70 14.03
C LYS A 305 -3.88 -34.89 14.46
N ILE A 306 -4.46 -34.13 13.54
CA ILE A 306 -5.59 -33.24 13.84
C ILE A 306 -6.83 -33.75 13.11
N THR A 307 -7.92 -33.86 13.87
CA THR A 307 -9.27 -34.03 13.32
C THR A 307 -9.94 -32.67 13.28
N TRP A 308 -10.28 -32.22 12.10
CA TRP A 308 -10.99 -30.97 11.92
C TRP A 308 -12.50 -31.19 11.99
N LYS A 309 -13.24 -30.23 12.54
CA LYS A 309 -14.70 -30.21 12.43
C LYS A 309 -15.07 -29.99 10.97
N ASP A 310 -16.14 -30.63 10.51
CA ASP A 310 -16.72 -30.35 9.20
C ASP A 310 -17.45 -29.00 9.24
N ALA A 311 -16.68 -27.95 9.23
CA ALA A 311 -17.10 -26.55 9.38
C ALA A 311 -16.18 -25.66 8.54
N GLY A 312 -16.62 -24.44 8.29
CA GLY A 312 -15.89 -23.44 7.49
C GLY A 312 -16.50 -23.26 6.10
N SER A 313 -15.80 -22.51 5.27
CA SER A 313 -16.25 -22.20 3.91
C SER A 313 -16.37 -23.46 3.05
N THR A 314 -17.40 -23.50 2.19
CA THR A 314 -17.60 -24.56 1.17
C THR A 314 -17.54 -24.01 -0.25
N VAL A 315 -17.09 -22.78 -0.43
CA VAL A 315 -17.06 -22.10 -1.74
C VAL A 315 -16.11 -22.82 -2.69
N THR A 316 -16.55 -22.94 -3.95
CA THR A 316 -15.75 -23.42 -5.08
C THR A 316 -15.62 -22.26 -6.09
N SER A 317 -14.38 -21.96 -6.55
CA SER A 317 -14.10 -20.81 -7.44
C SER A 317 -14.94 -20.84 -8.72
N SER A 318 -15.12 -22.03 -9.33
CA SER A 318 -15.90 -22.18 -10.56
C SER A 318 -17.40 -21.93 -10.35
N GLU A 319 -17.97 -22.41 -9.24
CA GLU A 319 -19.38 -22.21 -8.90
C GLU A 319 -19.65 -20.74 -8.58
N GLN A 320 -18.73 -20.10 -7.88
CA GLN A 320 -18.80 -18.66 -7.59
C GLN A 320 -18.78 -17.83 -8.89
N MET A 321 -17.93 -18.16 -9.85
CA MET A 321 -17.90 -17.47 -11.14
C MET A 321 -19.20 -17.69 -11.93
N GLN A 322 -19.81 -18.87 -11.87
CA GLN A 322 -21.12 -19.10 -12.48
C GLN A 322 -22.21 -18.25 -11.82
N ALA A 323 -22.20 -18.14 -10.49
CA ALA A 323 -23.12 -17.25 -9.78
C ALA A 323 -22.92 -15.77 -10.17
N TYR A 324 -21.68 -15.34 -10.38
CA TYR A 324 -21.37 -13.99 -10.86
C TYR A 324 -21.92 -13.73 -12.27
N LYS A 325 -21.81 -14.73 -13.17
CA LYS A 325 -22.39 -14.64 -14.52
C LYS A 325 -23.93 -14.51 -14.51
N GLN A 326 -24.58 -15.18 -13.55
CA GLN A 326 -26.03 -15.05 -13.35
C GLN A 326 -26.40 -13.67 -12.83
N LEU A 327 -25.71 -13.18 -11.79
CA LEU A 327 -25.91 -11.83 -11.24
C LEU A 327 -25.71 -10.74 -12.28
N ALA A 328 -24.69 -10.87 -13.14
CA ALA A 328 -24.42 -9.89 -14.19
C ALA A 328 -25.56 -9.78 -15.24
N GLY A 329 -26.50 -10.69 -15.26
CA GLY A 329 -27.71 -10.65 -16.08
C GLY A 329 -28.88 -9.90 -15.41
N THR A 330 -28.71 -9.41 -14.18
CA THR A 330 -29.74 -8.70 -13.40
C THR A 330 -29.38 -7.25 -13.18
N PRO A 331 -30.33 -6.35 -12.84
CA PRO A 331 -30.02 -4.97 -12.51
C PRO A 331 -29.13 -4.86 -11.26
N GLY A 332 -28.01 -4.15 -11.38
CA GLY A 332 -27.10 -3.84 -10.28
C GLY A 332 -27.26 -2.41 -9.76
N THR A 333 -26.50 -2.05 -8.72
CA THR A 333 -26.43 -0.67 -8.22
C THR A 333 -25.72 0.21 -9.24
N VAL A 334 -26.38 1.21 -9.80
CA VAL A 334 -25.80 2.14 -10.77
C VAL A 334 -24.86 3.12 -10.06
N VAL A 335 -23.59 3.16 -10.50
CA VAL A 335 -22.54 4.04 -9.96
C VAL A 335 -22.10 5.13 -10.92
N ARG A 336 -22.38 4.96 -12.21
CA ARG A 336 -22.21 5.97 -13.25
C ARG A 336 -23.33 5.83 -14.27
N THR A 337 -23.98 6.94 -14.60
CA THR A 337 -24.87 7.08 -15.74
C THR A 337 -24.26 8.10 -16.69
N ALA A 338 -24.20 7.79 -17.96
CA ALA A 338 -23.90 8.78 -19.00
C ALA A 338 -25.17 8.97 -19.82
N ASP A 339 -25.49 10.22 -20.14
CA ASP A 339 -26.56 10.54 -21.05
C ASP A 339 -26.21 9.97 -22.43
N ALA A 340 -26.92 8.94 -22.83
CA ALA A 340 -27.00 8.57 -24.23
C ALA A 340 -27.85 9.67 -24.89
N GLY A 341 -27.18 10.68 -25.49
CA GLY A 341 -27.89 11.67 -26.31
C GLY A 341 -28.73 10.97 -27.37
N SER A 342 -29.55 11.70 -28.12
CA SER A 342 -30.34 11.22 -29.25
C SER A 342 -29.45 10.75 -30.41
N ALA A 343 -28.64 9.72 -30.17
CA ALA A 343 -27.67 9.18 -31.09
C ALA A 343 -28.35 8.20 -32.07
N PRO A 344 -27.86 8.08 -33.35
CA PRO A 344 -28.30 7.02 -34.24
C PRO A 344 -28.17 5.65 -33.60
N PRO A 345 -29.01 4.67 -33.93
CA PRO A 345 -28.90 3.33 -33.39
C PRO A 345 -27.54 2.68 -33.71
N ALA A 346 -27.06 1.84 -32.84
CA ALA A 346 -25.83 1.07 -33.06
C ALA A 346 -25.96 0.16 -34.29
N ALA A 347 -24.93 0.12 -35.11
CA ALA A 347 -24.84 -0.76 -36.26
C ALA A 347 -24.31 -2.15 -35.88
N THR A 348 -23.43 -2.21 -34.91
CA THR A 348 -22.82 -3.45 -34.36
C THR A 348 -22.75 -3.42 -32.83
N ARG A 349 -22.62 -4.58 -32.22
CA ARG A 349 -22.46 -4.68 -30.77
C ARG A 349 -21.26 -5.55 -30.39
N ILE A 350 -20.46 -5.07 -29.46
CA ILE A 350 -19.38 -5.82 -28.82
C ILE A 350 -19.92 -6.31 -27.46
N ARG A 351 -20.00 -7.62 -27.29
CA ARG A 351 -20.42 -8.25 -26.03
C ARG A 351 -19.31 -9.16 -25.52
N LYS A 352 -18.88 -8.93 -24.27
CA LYS A 352 -17.80 -9.72 -23.65
C LYS A 352 -18.00 -9.87 -22.17
N ASP A 353 -17.56 -11.02 -21.67
CA ASP A 353 -17.31 -11.28 -20.27
C ASP A 353 -15.79 -11.34 -20.04
N TYR A 354 -15.32 -10.68 -19.00
CA TYR A 354 -13.93 -10.73 -18.54
C TYR A 354 -13.93 -11.31 -17.13
N GLU A 355 -13.23 -12.41 -16.95
CA GLU A 355 -13.18 -13.19 -15.71
C GLU A 355 -11.79 -13.03 -15.06
N PHE A 356 -11.77 -12.60 -13.82
CA PHE A 356 -10.55 -12.40 -13.04
C PHE A 356 -10.54 -13.35 -11.85
N PRO A 357 -9.51 -14.23 -11.71
CA PRO A 357 -9.41 -15.18 -10.61
C PRO A 357 -8.96 -14.49 -9.31
N TYR A 358 -9.00 -15.22 -8.20
CA TYR A 358 -8.31 -14.85 -6.98
C TYR A 358 -6.79 -14.84 -7.20
N LEU A 359 -6.08 -13.85 -6.61
CA LEU A 359 -4.62 -13.76 -6.63
C LEU A 359 -4.06 -13.65 -5.22
N ALA A 360 -3.02 -14.39 -4.91
CA ALA A 360 -2.25 -14.22 -3.68
C ALA A 360 -1.23 -13.09 -3.82
N HIS A 361 -0.87 -12.46 -2.72
CA HIS A 361 0.16 -11.42 -2.66
C HIS A 361 1.57 -12.01 -2.81
N ALA A 362 1.79 -13.16 -2.18
CA ALA A 362 2.99 -13.99 -2.29
C ALA A 362 4.31 -13.20 -2.10
N ALA A 363 4.35 -12.32 -1.10
CA ALA A 363 5.57 -11.58 -0.76
C ALA A 363 6.73 -12.54 -0.50
N MET A 364 7.97 -12.17 -0.88
CA MET A 364 9.12 -13.05 -0.74
C MET A 364 9.37 -13.45 0.71
N GLU A 365 9.24 -12.54 1.66
CA GLU A 365 9.17 -12.86 3.08
C GLU A 365 7.75 -13.27 3.45
N PRO A 366 7.50 -14.55 3.82
CA PRO A 366 6.22 -14.96 4.39
C PRO A 366 5.90 -14.19 5.68
N LEU A 367 4.64 -14.21 6.09
CA LEU A 367 4.21 -13.49 7.28
C LEU A 367 4.93 -14.00 8.53
N SER A 368 5.40 -13.08 9.35
CA SER A 368 5.99 -13.35 10.65
C SER A 368 5.72 -12.21 11.62
N CYS A 369 5.55 -12.55 12.90
CA CYS A 369 5.33 -11.57 13.95
C CYS A 369 5.91 -12.11 15.25
N THR A 370 6.73 -11.30 15.95
CA THR A 370 7.25 -11.63 17.29
C THR A 370 6.41 -10.89 18.32
N VAL A 371 5.88 -11.61 19.30
CA VAL A 371 5.05 -11.05 20.36
C VAL A 371 5.56 -11.50 21.71
N ASP A 372 5.63 -10.56 22.66
CA ASP A 372 5.91 -10.80 24.07
C ASP A 372 4.73 -10.30 24.90
N VAL A 373 3.97 -11.23 25.45
CA VAL A 373 2.87 -10.94 26.38
C VAL A 373 3.41 -11.02 27.80
N GLY A 374 3.55 -9.86 28.43
CA GLY A 374 3.97 -9.80 29.84
C GLY A 374 2.89 -10.33 30.80
N PRO A 375 3.29 -10.91 31.93
CA PRO A 375 2.34 -11.35 32.98
C PRO A 375 1.46 -10.19 33.47
N ALA A 376 0.22 -10.48 33.89
CA ALA A 376 -0.74 -9.47 34.35
C ALA A 376 -0.22 -8.64 35.55
N SER A 377 0.68 -9.20 36.35
CA SER A 377 1.34 -8.53 37.46
C SER A 377 2.40 -7.51 37.05
N CYS A 378 2.83 -7.54 35.77
CA CYS A 378 3.83 -6.62 35.21
C CYS A 378 3.18 -5.45 34.44
N ALA A 379 3.70 -4.24 34.65
CA ALA A 379 3.31 -3.08 33.83
C ALA A 379 3.87 -3.14 32.40
N CYS A 380 4.57 -4.23 32.03
CA CYS A 380 5.28 -4.39 30.76
C CYS A 380 4.37 -4.48 29.52
N GLY A 381 3.08 -4.84 29.68
CA GLY A 381 2.10 -4.87 28.62
C GLY A 381 2.41 -5.92 27.54
N ILE A 382 1.97 -5.65 26.32
CA ILE A 382 2.16 -6.50 25.15
C ILE A 382 3.10 -5.77 24.19
N LYS A 383 4.19 -6.42 23.80
CA LYS A 383 5.15 -5.88 22.83
C LYS A 383 5.14 -6.71 21.56
N ILE A 384 5.10 -6.04 20.42
CA ILE A 384 4.99 -6.63 19.09
C ILE A 384 6.10 -6.08 18.21
N TRP A 385 6.83 -6.96 17.52
CA TRP A 385 7.82 -6.63 16.51
C TRP A 385 7.42 -7.29 15.19
N GLY A 386 7.17 -6.47 14.17
CA GLY A 386 6.76 -6.97 12.86
C GLY A 386 6.61 -5.88 11.80
N GLY A 387 6.53 -6.30 10.56
CA GLY A 387 6.35 -5.42 9.40
C GLY A 387 4.87 -5.03 9.19
N SER A 388 4.21 -4.50 10.22
CA SER A 388 2.81 -4.06 10.15
C SER A 388 2.65 -2.85 9.22
N SER A 389 1.69 -2.92 8.31
CA SER A 389 1.30 -1.81 7.43
C SER A 389 0.06 -1.06 7.90
N LEU A 390 -0.61 -1.52 8.97
CA LEU A 390 -1.76 -0.87 9.62
C LEU A 390 -1.57 -0.79 11.14
N GLN A 391 -0.49 -0.18 11.60
CA GLN A 391 -0.10 -0.17 13.03
C GLN A 391 -1.23 0.27 13.97
N THR A 392 -2.02 1.29 13.60
CA THR A 392 -3.16 1.73 14.40
C THR A 392 -4.21 0.65 14.55
N SER A 393 -4.54 -0.05 13.47
CA SER A 393 -5.57 -1.10 13.45
C SER A 393 -5.09 -2.37 14.15
N ASP A 394 -3.84 -2.79 13.89
CA ASP A 394 -3.24 -3.97 14.51
C ASP A 394 -3.17 -3.82 16.03
N ARG A 395 -2.79 -2.63 16.51
CA ARG A 395 -2.79 -2.29 17.93
C ARG A 395 -4.18 -2.46 18.56
N ALA A 396 -5.21 -1.92 17.92
CA ALA A 396 -6.59 -2.02 18.38
C ALA A 396 -7.11 -3.47 18.34
N ALA A 397 -6.78 -4.21 17.26
CA ALA A 397 -7.20 -5.60 17.09
C ALA A 397 -6.61 -6.53 18.15
N VAL A 398 -5.31 -6.42 18.42
CA VAL A 398 -4.64 -7.19 19.47
C VAL A 398 -5.18 -6.84 20.87
N ALA A 399 -5.38 -5.55 21.14
CA ALA A 399 -5.97 -5.11 22.41
C ALA A 399 -7.35 -5.72 22.64
N LYS A 400 -8.20 -5.71 21.60
CA LYS A 400 -9.53 -6.34 21.62
C LYS A 400 -9.43 -7.85 21.80
N ALA A 401 -8.55 -8.53 21.07
CA ALA A 401 -8.41 -9.98 21.09
C ALA A 401 -7.96 -10.52 22.45
N LEU A 402 -7.09 -9.78 23.15
CA LEU A 402 -6.57 -10.17 24.46
C LEU A 402 -7.26 -9.47 25.63
N GLY A 403 -8.31 -8.68 25.40
CA GLY A 403 -9.11 -8.04 26.43
C GLY A 403 -8.36 -6.97 27.24
N VAL A 404 -7.42 -6.25 26.61
CA VAL A 404 -6.62 -5.20 27.27
C VAL A 404 -6.89 -3.82 26.66
N ALA A 405 -6.52 -2.75 27.34
CA ALA A 405 -6.58 -1.41 26.80
C ALA A 405 -5.51 -1.22 25.68
N PRO A 406 -5.82 -0.50 24.59
CA PRO A 406 -4.87 -0.29 23.46
C PRO A 406 -3.52 0.29 23.88
N GLU A 407 -3.47 1.08 24.94
CA GLU A 407 -2.26 1.69 25.49
C GLU A 407 -1.28 0.65 26.06
N LYS A 408 -1.77 -0.55 26.39
CA LYS A 408 -0.95 -1.69 26.84
C LYS A 408 -0.27 -2.42 25.69
N VAL A 409 -0.62 -2.13 24.44
CA VAL A 409 -0.04 -2.76 23.24
C VAL A 409 0.95 -1.79 22.58
N GLN A 410 2.20 -2.21 22.47
CA GLN A 410 3.28 -1.47 21.81
C GLN A 410 3.69 -2.22 20.54
N ILE A 411 3.74 -1.54 19.40
CA ILE A 411 4.20 -2.11 18.13
C ILE A 411 5.48 -1.41 17.71
N PHE A 412 6.54 -2.19 17.55
CA PHE A 412 7.83 -1.78 16.98
C PHE A 412 7.86 -2.22 15.53
N THR A 413 7.78 -1.25 14.63
CA THR A 413 7.73 -1.50 13.19
C THR A 413 9.09 -1.98 12.68
N LEU A 414 9.11 -3.11 11.98
CA LEU A 414 10.29 -3.65 11.31
C LEU A 414 10.15 -3.51 9.79
N THR A 415 11.28 -3.56 9.09
CA THR A 415 11.33 -3.74 7.65
C THR A 415 10.74 -5.09 7.26
N SER A 416 9.98 -5.15 6.18
CA SER A 416 9.40 -6.39 5.66
C SER A 416 9.88 -6.68 4.24
N GLY A 417 10.05 -7.97 3.93
CA GLY A 417 10.48 -8.48 2.62
C GLY A 417 9.34 -8.56 1.61
N GLY A 418 8.59 -7.46 1.46
CA GLY A 418 7.43 -7.32 0.59
C GLY A 418 6.13 -7.21 1.39
N ASP A 419 5.12 -6.60 0.75
CA ASP A 419 3.77 -6.43 1.31
C ASP A 419 2.71 -6.72 0.22
N TYR A 420 2.68 -5.90 -0.82
CA TYR A 420 1.70 -5.92 -1.91
C TYR A 420 0.24 -5.81 -1.46
N GLY A 421 -0.01 -5.45 -0.17
CA GLY A 421 -1.32 -5.39 0.48
C GLY A 421 -1.52 -6.43 1.59
N ARG A 422 -0.75 -7.54 1.62
CA ARG A 422 -0.96 -8.66 2.56
C ARG A 422 -0.79 -8.29 4.03
N ARG A 423 0.03 -7.27 4.33
CA ARG A 423 0.31 -6.85 5.71
C ARG A 423 -0.65 -5.75 6.21
N SER A 424 -1.73 -5.50 5.46
CA SER A 424 -2.77 -4.51 5.79
C SER A 424 -4.17 -5.12 5.82
N THR A 425 -4.30 -6.32 6.38
CA THR A 425 -5.59 -7.02 6.46
C THR A 425 -6.56 -6.36 7.42
N PRO A 426 -7.88 -6.36 7.10
CA PRO A 426 -8.90 -5.73 7.94
C PRO A 426 -8.99 -6.31 9.34
N THR A 427 -8.70 -7.61 9.50
CA THR A 427 -8.79 -8.35 10.75
C THR A 427 -7.47 -8.39 11.53
N SER A 428 -6.37 -7.90 10.94
CA SER A 428 -5.02 -8.02 11.53
C SER A 428 -4.62 -9.48 11.78
N ASP A 429 -5.03 -10.39 10.90
CA ASP A 429 -5.05 -11.84 11.08
C ASP A 429 -3.75 -12.43 11.68
N TYR A 430 -2.61 -12.24 11.00
CA TYR A 430 -1.33 -12.82 11.43
C TYR A 430 -0.76 -12.17 12.71
N VAL A 431 -1.09 -10.90 13.00
CA VAL A 431 -0.65 -10.19 14.20
C VAL A 431 -1.45 -10.67 15.41
N VAL A 432 -2.77 -10.79 15.24
CA VAL A 432 -3.69 -11.31 16.28
C VAL A 432 -3.40 -12.77 16.57
N GLU A 433 -3.16 -13.59 15.54
CA GLU A 433 -2.76 -15.00 15.72
C GLU A 433 -1.47 -15.10 16.54
N ALA A 434 -0.43 -14.33 16.21
CA ALA A 434 0.81 -14.32 16.96
C ALA A 434 0.62 -13.87 18.43
N ALA A 435 -0.31 -12.94 18.67
CA ALA A 435 -0.67 -12.51 20.02
C ALA A 435 -1.37 -13.64 20.82
N HIS A 436 -2.27 -14.39 20.19
CA HIS A 436 -2.88 -15.57 20.80
C HIS A 436 -1.85 -16.67 21.11
N VAL A 437 -0.90 -16.94 20.20
CA VAL A 437 0.19 -17.90 20.45
C VAL A 437 1.01 -17.50 21.65
N SER A 438 1.44 -16.23 21.76
CA SER A 438 2.24 -15.73 22.88
C SER A 438 1.44 -15.75 24.20
N ALA A 439 0.15 -15.40 24.16
CA ALA A 439 -0.72 -15.47 25.34
C ALA A 439 -0.94 -16.91 25.83
N ALA A 440 -1.10 -17.87 24.90
CA ALA A 440 -1.24 -19.29 25.23
C ALA A 440 0.08 -19.86 25.81
N TYR A 441 1.23 -19.42 25.29
CA TYR A 441 2.55 -19.77 25.84
C TYR A 441 2.72 -19.28 27.28
N LEU A 442 2.32 -18.04 27.55
CA LEU A 442 2.29 -17.51 28.93
C LEU A 442 1.33 -18.29 29.82
N ALA A 443 0.13 -18.62 29.34
CA ALA A 443 -0.87 -19.39 30.09
C ALA A 443 -0.39 -20.83 30.46
N ALA A 444 0.49 -21.41 29.64
CA ALA A 444 1.18 -22.67 29.90
C ALA A 444 2.32 -22.55 30.89
N GLY A 445 2.56 -21.36 31.48
CA GLY A 445 3.57 -21.12 32.50
C GLY A 445 4.95 -20.68 31.98
N HIS A 446 5.07 -20.40 30.72
CA HIS A 446 6.31 -19.96 30.07
C HIS A 446 6.40 -18.44 29.97
N LEU A 447 7.61 -17.89 29.95
CA LEU A 447 7.88 -16.47 29.81
C LEU A 447 8.74 -16.21 28.58
N GLY A 448 8.62 -15.00 28.01
CA GLY A 448 9.46 -14.50 26.92
C GLY A 448 8.76 -14.45 25.56
N PRO A 449 9.45 -13.87 24.58
CA PRO A 449 8.88 -13.60 23.27
C PRO A 449 8.70 -14.87 22.43
N VAL A 450 7.59 -14.93 21.70
CA VAL A 450 7.32 -15.98 20.72
C VAL A 450 7.23 -15.36 19.32
N LYS A 451 8.01 -15.87 18.38
CA LYS A 451 7.94 -15.53 16.96
C LYS A 451 7.05 -16.54 16.23
N THR A 452 5.88 -16.12 15.79
CA THR A 452 5.03 -16.92 14.92
C THR A 452 5.46 -16.74 13.48
N ILE A 453 5.73 -17.83 12.77
CA ILE A 453 6.16 -17.85 11.37
C ILE A 453 5.14 -18.63 10.54
N TRP A 454 4.68 -18.02 9.44
CA TRP A 454 3.93 -18.69 8.40
C TRP A 454 4.91 -19.33 7.40
N THR A 455 4.64 -20.55 6.98
CA THR A 455 5.36 -21.14 5.85
C THR A 455 4.87 -20.55 4.53
N ARG A 456 5.57 -20.82 3.41
CA ARG A 456 5.07 -20.37 2.09
C ARG A 456 3.70 -20.99 1.77
N GLU A 457 3.50 -22.25 2.15
CA GLU A 457 2.22 -22.93 1.97
C GLU A 457 1.10 -22.27 2.80
N ASP A 458 1.42 -21.87 4.03
CA ASP A 458 0.48 -21.14 4.90
C ASP A 458 0.12 -19.78 4.29
N ASP A 459 1.10 -19.04 3.78
CA ASP A 459 0.93 -17.72 3.16
C ASP A 459 0.04 -17.79 1.90
N LEU A 460 0.24 -18.81 1.06
CA LEU A 460 -0.59 -19.02 -0.13
C LEU A 460 -2.00 -19.51 0.18
N ARG A 461 -2.17 -20.29 1.26
CA ARG A 461 -3.47 -20.84 1.68
C ARG A 461 -4.22 -19.97 2.68
N GLY A 462 -3.58 -18.94 3.20
CA GLY A 462 -4.09 -18.13 4.32
C GLY A 462 -5.22 -17.15 3.96
N GLY A 463 -5.65 -17.07 2.71
CA GLY A 463 -6.70 -16.14 2.30
C GLY A 463 -6.19 -14.72 2.05
N TYR A 464 -7.13 -13.78 2.12
CA TYR A 464 -6.89 -12.34 1.87
C TYR A 464 -6.36 -12.09 0.46
N TYR A 465 -7.02 -12.72 -0.53
CA TYR A 465 -6.66 -12.62 -1.93
C TYR A 465 -7.17 -11.35 -2.59
N ARG A 466 -6.58 -10.95 -3.73
CA ARG A 466 -7.29 -10.09 -4.66
C ARG A 466 -8.61 -10.77 -5.00
N PRO A 467 -9.76 -10.09 -4.89
CA PRO A 467 -11.06 -10.71 -5.16
C PRO A 467 -11.14 -11.28 -6.57
N MET A 468 -11.95 -12.32 -6.72
CA MET A 468 -12.49 -12.73 -8.00
C MET A 468 -13.46 -11.66 -8.48
N VAL A 469 -13.38 -11.28 -9.76
CA VAL A 469 -14.23 -10.26 -10.37
C VAL A 469 -14.68 -10.68 -11.75
N LEU A 470 -15.94 -10.40 -12.07
CA LEU A 470 -16.50 -10.50 -13.42
C LEU A 470 -16.85 -9.12 -13.94
N HIS A 471 -16.43 -8.81 -15.17
CA HIS A 471 -16.96 -7.69 -15.93
C HIS A 471 -17.76 -8.21 -17.11
N ARG A 472 -18.97 -7.69 -17.28
CA ARG A 472 -19.79 -7.90 -18.47
C ARG A 472 -20.02 -6.59 -19.18
N VAL A 473 -19.72 -6.54 -20.47
CA VAL A 473 -19.90 -5.36 -21.30
C VAL A 473 -20.80 -5.64 -22.50
N ASP A 474 -21.60 -4.63 -22.83
CA ASP A 474 -22.39 -4.58 -24.07
C ASP A 474 -22.26 -3.16 -24.64
N ILE A 475 -21.55 -3.03 -25.76
CA ILE A 475 -21.17 -1.76 -26.37
C ILE A 475 -21.78 -1.65 -27.75
N GLY A 476 -22.59 -0.63 -27.97
CA GLY A 476 -23.13 -0.28 -29.28
C GLY A 476 -22.19 0.64 -30.04
N VAL A 477 -21.84 0.25 -31.26
CA VAL A 477 -20.94 1.01 -32.16
C VAL A 477 -21.66 1.30 -33.45
N ASP A 478 -21.57 2.52 -33.97
CA ASP A 478 -22.16 2.85 -35.27
C ASP A 478 -21.24 2.50 -36.47
N GLY A 479 -21.68 2.76 -37.69
CA GLY A 479 -20.95 2.47 -38.92
C GLY A 479 -19.62 3.24 -39.09
N SER A 480 -19.39 4.29 -38.28
CA SER A 480 -18.12 5.03 -38.26
C SER A 480 -17.14 4.52 -37.19
N GLY A 481 -17.56 3.57 -36.36
CA GLY A 481 -16.79 3.10 -35.20
C GLY A 481 -16.98 3.94 -33.93
N ALA A 482 -17.93 4.87 -33.92
CA ALA A 482 -18.22 5.69 -32.74
C ALA A 482 -19.11 4.93 -31.74
N VAL A 483 -18.75 4.96 -30.45
CA VAL A 483 -19.53 4.37 -29.36
C VAL A 483 -20.80 5.17 -29.13
N ARG A 484 -21.95 4.51 -29.17
CA ARG A 484 -23.28 5.11 -29.01
C ARG A 484 -23.91 4.83 -27.65
N ASP A 485 -23.71 3.64 -27.14
CA ASP A 485 -24.11 3.23 -25.80
C ASP A 485 -23.10 2.22 -25.25
N TRP A 486 -23.00 2.14 -23.93
CA TRP A 486 -22.12 1.19 -23.25
C TRP A 486 -22.74 0.81 -21.91
N GLN A 487 -23.13 -0.45 -21.80
CA GLN A 487 -23.54 -1.05 -20.53
C GLN A 487 -22.36 -1.82 -19.95
N HIS A 488 -22.00 -1.55 -18.70
CA HIS A 488 -20.89 -2.18 -18.00
C HIS A 488 -21.35 -2.66 -16.62
N VAL A 489 -21.34 -3.95 -16.41
CA VAL A 489 -21.70 -4.57 -15.13
C VAL A 489 -20.46 -5.17 -14.50
N VAL A 490 -20.24 -4.87 -13.22
CA VAL A 490 -19.13 -5.44 -12.44
C VAL A 490 -19.71 -6.25 -11.28
N VAL A 491 -19.22 -7.47 -11.10
CA VAL A 491 -19.62 -8.36 -9.99
C VAL A 491 -18.38 -8.77 -9.22
N GLY A 492 -18.36 -8.56 -7.90
CA GLY A 492 -17.20 -8.92 -7.07
C GLY A 492 -17.39 -8.65 -5.57
N GLN A 493 -16.43 -9.11 -4.78
CA GLN A 493 -16.41 -8.87 -3.33
C GLN A 493 -15.79 -7.51 -3.00
N SER A 494 -16.27 -6.89 -1.93
CA SER A 494 -15.64 -5.68 -1.38
C SER A 494 -14.37 -6.02 -0.59
N VAL A 495 -13.30 -5.26 -0.83
CA VAL A 495 -12.07 -5.30 -0.02
C VAL A 495 -12.10 -4.30 1.13
N LEU A 496 -13.04 -3.34 1.13
CA LEU A 496 -13.18 -2.33 2.18
C LEU A 496 -14.10 -2.78 3.30
N LYS A 497 -15.02 -3.73 3.06
CA LYS A 497 -15.96 -4.23 4.06
C LYS A 497 -15.21 -4.82 5.27
N GLY A 498 -15.52 -4.36 6.46
CA GLY A 498 -14.84 -4.72 7.70
C GLY A 498 -13.47 -4.04 7.90
N SER A 499 -12.99 -3.25 6.93
CA SER A 499 -11.73 -2.51 7.07
C SER A 499 -11.92 -1.18 7.82
N PRO A 500 -10.85 -0.58 8.38
CA PRO A 500 -10.92 0.76 8.97
C PRO A 500 -11.35 1.86 7.98
N LEU A 501 -11.24 1.61 6.68
CA LEU A 501 -11.59 2.56 5.61
C LEU A 501 -13.05 2.45 5.16
N GLU A 502 -13.79 1.44 5.60
CA GLU A 502 -15.18 1.21 5.18
C GLU A 502 -16.05 2.47 5.38
N ARG A 503 -16.04 3.04 6.59
CA ARG A 503 -16.86 4.22 6.92
C ARG A 503 -16.50 5.47 6.13
N THR A 504 -15.24 5.65 5.78
CA THR A 504 -14.76 6.85 5.11
C THR A 504 -14.95 6.80 3.60
N THR A 505 -14.94 5.61 3.02
CA THR A 505 -14.94 5.42 1.56
C THR A 505 -16.24 4.79 1.06
N MET A 506 -16.67 3.64 1.60
CA MET A 506 -17.86 2.93 1.12
C MET A 506 -19.15 3.68 1.43
N LEU A 507 -19.35 4.15 2.66
CA LEU A 507 -20.61 4.79 3.06
C LEU A 507 -20.89 6.09 2.32
N LYS A 508 -19.85 6.75 1.79
CA LYS A 508 -20.03 7.96 0.98
C LYS A 508 -20.50 7.66 -0.44
N ARG A 509 -20.25 6.44 -0.96
CA ARG A 509 -20.51 6.04 -2.35
C ARG A 509 -21.50 4.88 -2.49
N GLY A 510 -21.91 4.26 -1.39
CA GLY A 510 -22.84 3.12 -1.38
C GLY A 510 -22.23 1.78 -1.86
N THR A 511 -21.11 1.80 -2.56
CA THR A 511 -20.40 0.62 -3.07
C THR A 511 -18.88 0.77 -2.89
N ASP A 512 -18.15 -0.34 -2.93
CA ASP A 512 -16.69 -0.31 -2.88
C ASP A 512 -16.11 0.24 -4.19
N PRO A 513 -15.40 1.37 -4.16
CA PRO A 513 -14.80 1.95 -5.37
C PRO A 513 -13.75 1.04 -6.02
N ASN A 514 -13.12 0.11 -5.29
CA ASN A 514 -12.18 -0.85 -5.88
C ASN A 514 -12.83 -1.75 -6.94
N LEU A 515 -14.15 -1.85 -6.99
CA LEU A 515 -14.84 -2.59 -8.05
C LEU A 515 -14.92 -1.81 -9.36
N THR A 516 -14.83 -0.48 -9.34
CA THR A 516 -15.18 0.36 -10.50
C THR A 516 -14.20 1.49 -10.79
N GLU A 517 -13.20 1.76 -9.92
CA GLU A 517 -12.17 2.76 -10.23
C GLU A 517 -11.45 2.41 -11.54
N GLY A 518 -11.18 3.42 -12.37
CA GLY A 518 -10.64 3.22 -13.71
C GLY A 518 -11.70 2.95 -14.80
N VAL A 519 -12.86 2.38 -14.44
CA VAL A 519 -14.02 2.27 -15.33
C VAL A 519 -14.97 3.45 -15.13
N ALA A 520 -15.46 3.64 -13.91
CA ALA A 520 -16.44 4.68 -13.61
C ALA A 520 -15.87 6.11 -13.80
N ASN A 521 -14.58 6.30 -13.63
CA ASN A 521 -13.85 7.55 -13.84
C ASN A 521 -12.90 7.52 -15.05
N SER A 522 -13.17 6.66 -16.03
CA SER A 522 -12.35 6.55 -17.23
C SER A 522 -12.17 7.90 -17.95
N PRO A 523 -10.94 8.27 -18.34
CA PRO A 523 -10.66 9.56 -18.98
C PRO A 523 -11.16 9.66 -20.43
N TYR A 524 -11.57 8.56 -21.04
CA TYR A 524 -11.90 8.49 -22.46
C TYR A 524 -13.29 9.05 -22.86
N GLY A 525 -14.10 9.48 -21.89
CA GLY A 525 -15.36 10.17 -22.15
C GLY A 525 -16.44 9.35 -22.86
N PHE A 526 -16.43 8.02 -22.73
CA PHE A 526 -17.47 7.16 -23.33
C PHE A 526 -18.85 7.34 -22.69
N PRO A 527 -19.95 7.25 -23.48
CA PRO A 527 -21.32 7.25 -22.95
C PRO A 527 -21.61 5.91 -22.26
N MET A 528 -21.19 5.80 -21.01
CA MET A 528 -21.16 4.54 -20.27
C MET A 528 -22.06 4.58 -19.05
N GLN A 529 -22.94 3.58 -18.92
CA GLN A 529 -23.58 3.24 -17.66
C GLN A 529 -22.80 2.13 -16.97
N VAL A 530 -22.43 2.35 -15.73
CA VAL A 530 -21.72 1.36 -14.91
C VAL A 530 -22.61 0.95 -13.73
N SER A 531 -22.80 -0.34 -13.55
CA SER A 531 -23.52 -0.91 -12.42
C SER A 531 -22.69 -2.00 -11.72
N VAL A 532 -22.96 -2.21 -10.44
CA VAL A 532 -22.20 -3.09 -9.55
C VAL A 532 -23.11 -4.05 -8.80
N HIS A 533 -22.72 -5.32 -8.77
CA HIS A 533 -23.16 -6.28 -7.76
C HIS A 533 -22.03 -6.53 -6.77
N GLN A 534 -22.13 -5.98 -5.58
CA GLN A 534 -21.20 -6.26 -4.50
C GLN A 534 -21.65 -7.53 -3.77
N THR A 535 -20.78 -8.54 -3.76
CA THR A 535 -21.10 -9.87 -3.20
C THR A 535 -20.36 -10.10 -1.88
N ASP A 536 -20.86 -11.07 -1.11
CA ASP A 536 -20.26 -11.61 0.11
C ASP A 536 -19.98 -13.09 -0.12
N ALA A 537 -18.76 -13.47 -0.42
CA ALA A 537 -18.33 -14.86 -0.45
C ALA A 537 -17.44 -15.17 0.76
N ASP A 538 -17.44 -16.45 1.17
CA ASP A 538 -16.69 -16.91 2.34
C ASP A 538 -15.18 -17.08 2.10
N VAL A 539 -14.64 -16.49 1.03
CA VAL A 539 -13.20 -16.40 0.78
C VAL A 539 -12.69 -15.05 1.29
N PRO A 540 -11.71 -15.01 2.20
CA PRO A 540 -11.14 -13.76 2.66
C PRO A 540 -10.46 -13.00 1.52
N VAL A 541 -10.80 -11.72 1.36
CA VAL A 541 -10.25 -10.86 0.30
C VAL A 541 -9.61 -9.61 0.87
N GLN A 542 -8.65 -9.06 0.11
CA GLN A 542 -7.90 -7.86 0.47
C GLN A 542 -7.44 -7.14 -0.79
N THR A 543 -7.12 -5.86 -0.64
CA THR A 543 -6.49 -5.07 -1.69
C THR A 543 -5.13 -5.67 -2.06
N TRP A 544 -5.01 -6.11 -3.31
CA TRP A 544 -3.75 -6.49 -3.93
C TRP A 544 -3.13 -5.24 -4.56
N ARG A 545 -1.81 -5.17 -4.73
CA ARG A 545 -1.09 -3.99 -5.25
C ARG A 545 -1.85 -3.37 -6.42
N SER A 546 -2.25 -2.10 -6.31
CA SER A 546 -3.07 -1.29 -7.22
C SER A 546 -4.59 -1.47 -7.12
N GLY A 547 -5.09 -2.25 -6.18
CA GLY A 547 -6.53 -2.38 -5.93
C GLY A 547 -7.31 -2.87 -7.15
N GLY A 548 -8.48 -2.31 -7.37
CA GLY A 548 -9.34 -2.61 -8.49
C GLY A 548 -8.79 -2.25 -9.86
N ASN A 549 -7.81 -1.31 -9.90
CA ASN A 549 -7.15 -0.93 -11.15
C ASN A 549 -6.51 -2.11 -11.88
N THR A 550 -6.21 -3.22 -11.17
CA THR A 550 -5.62 -4.43 -11.76
C THR A 550 -6.55 -5.17 -12.73
N HIS A 551 -7.86 -5.09 -12.52
CA HIS A 551 -8.84 -5.69 -13.43
C HIS A 551 -9.51 -4.65 -14.33
N THR A 552 -9.79 -3.45 -13.81
CA THR A 552 -10.46 -2.40 -14.58
C THR A 552 -9.60 -1.86 -15.70
N ALA A 553 -8.29 -1.67 -15.49
CA ALA A 553 -7.36 -1.25 -16.54
C ALA A 553 -7.30 -2.26 -17.68
N PHE A 554 -7.24 -3.56 -17.36
CA PHE A 554 -7.25 -4.61 -18.37
C PHE A 554 -8.49 -4.53 -19.25
N VAL A 555 -9.68 -4.47 -18.64
CA VAL A 555 -10.95 -4.41 -19.36
C VAL A 555 -11.04 -3.14 -20.22
N MET A 556 -10.72 -1.98 -19.64
CA MET A 556 -10.84 -0.71 -20.36
C MET A 556 -9.86 -0.60 -21.52
N GLU A 557 -8.58 -0.92 -21.31
CA GLU A 557 -7.54 -0.74 -22.30
C GLU A 557 -7.66 -1.74 -23.46
N THR A 558 -8.06 -3.00 -23.20
CA THR A 558 -8.33 -3.97 -24.26
C THR A 558 -9.56 -3.59 -25.08
N LEU A 559 -10.61 -3.05 -24.44
CA LEU A 559 -11.80 -2.55 -25.16
C LEU A 559 -11.48 -1.30 -25.98
N VAL A 560 -10.61 -0.41 -25.50
CA VAL A 560 -10.15 0.77 -26.25
C VAL A 560 -9.38 0.34 -27.51
N ASP A 561 -8.57 -0.71 -27.44
CA ASP A 561 -7.89 -1.27 -28.63
C ASP A 561 -8.88 -1.87 -29.64
N GLU A 562 -9.89 -2.61 -29.17
CA GLU A 562 -10.94 -3.13 -30.04
C GLU A 562 -11.75 -2.01 -30.74
N LEU A 563 -12.06 -0.96 -29.99
CA LEU A 563 -12.78 0.20 -30.53
C LEU A 563 -11.92 0.95 -31.54
N ALA A 564 -10.60 1.10 -31.30
CA ALA A 564 -9.67 1.66 -32.26
C ALA A 564 -9.61 0.83 -33.53
N HIS A 565 -9.53 -0.50 -33.42
CA HIS A 565 -9.56 -1.43 -34.54
C HIS A 565 -10.87 -1.34 -35.31
N SER A 566 -12.02 -1.32 -34.62
CA SER A 566 -13.35 -1.17 -35.25
C SER A 566 -13.48 0.15 -36.00
N ALA A 567 -12.88 1.21 -35.47
CA ALA A 567 -12.81 2.53 -36.13
C ALA A 567 -11.72 2.62 -37.22
N ARG A 568 -10.95 1.54 -37.44
CA ARG A 568 -9.78 1.50 -38.33
C ARG A 568 -8.76 2.61 -38.05
N GLN A 569 -8.53 2.87 -36.77
CA GLN A 569 -7.59 3.87 -36.28
C GLN A 569 -6.40 3.20 -35.54
N ASP A 570 -5.26 3.86 -35.63
CA ASP A 570 -4.12 3.49 -34.79
C ASP A 570 -4.47 3.61 -33.31
N PRO A 571 -4.12 2.62 -32.45
CA PRO A 571 -4.47 2.62 -31.03
C PRO A 571 -3.98 3.85 -30.26
N VAL A 572 -2.80 4.38 -30.61
CA VAL A 572 -2.26 5.61 -30.00
C VAL A 572 -3.06 6.83 -30.44
N ALA A 573 -3.31 6.96 -31.75
CA ALA A 573 -4.08 8.07 -32.29
C ALA A 573 -5.51 8.09 -31.73
N TYR A 574 -6.15 6.93 -31.60
CA TYR A 574 -7.49 6.79 -31.02
C TYR A 574 -7.54 7.28 -29.57
N ARG A 575 -6.55 6.90 -28.74
CA ARG A 575 -6.43 7.37 -27.34
C ARG A 575 -6.19 8.89 -27.30
N MET A 576 -5.24 9.40 -28.07
CA MET A 576 -4.90 10.82 -28.11
C MET A 576 -6.10 11.71 -28.48
N ALA A 577 -6.91 11.28 -29.45
CA ALA A 577 -8.11 12.00 -29.87
C ALA A 577 -9.15 12.13 -28.74
N ARG A 578 -9.25 11.09 -27.87
CA ARG A 578 -10.18 11.09 -26.75
C ARG A 578 -9.67 11.84 -25.53
N LEU A 579 -8.40 12.14 -25.47
CA LEU A 579 -7.73 12.85 -24.38
C LEU A 579 -7.47 14.32 -24.72
N ALA A 580 -8.23 14.93 -25.62
CA ALA A 580 -7.97 16.28 -26.13
C ALA A 580 -8.15 17.40 -25.08
N GLY A 581 -8.95 17.18 -24.02
CA GLY A 581 -9.20 18.17 -22.97
C GLY A 581 -7.94 18.55 -22.15
N PRO A 582 -7.88 19.77 -21.61
CA PRO A 582 -6.74 20.22 -20.78
C PRO A 582 -6.55 19.38 -19.49
N GLU A 583 -7.62 18.83 -18.95
CA GLU A 583 -7.64 17.93 -17.77
C GLU A 583 -6.86 16.63 -18.04
N HIS A 584 -6.70 16.22 -19.29
CA HIS A 584 -5.97 15.01 -19.69
C HIS A 584 -4.52 15.27 -20.09
N THR A 585 -3.95 16.43 -19.75
CA THR A 585 -2.58 16.79 -20.14
C THR A 585 -1.55 15.76 -19.64
N ALA A 586 -1.68 15.30 -18.39
CA ALA A 586 -0.81 14.26 -17.81
C ALA A 586 -0.87 12.94 -18.60
N HIS A 587 -2.07 12.53 -19.02
CA HIS A 587 -2.31 11.34 -19.84
C HIS A 587 -1.62 11.44 -21.20
N ARG A 588 -1.84 12.55 -21.91
CA ARG A 588 -1.19 12.80 -23.21
C ARG A 588 0.33 12.82 -23.12
N GLN A 589 0.87 13.48 -22.10
CA GLN A 589 2.32 13.58 -21.89
C GLN A 589 2.94 12.21 -21.60
N ALA A 590 2.31 11.40 -20.73
CA ALA A 590 2.80 10.06 -20.42
C ALA A 590 2.75 9.15 -21.67
N LEU A 591 1.64 9.15 -22.41
CA LEU A 591 1.49 8.36 -23.63
C LEU A 591 2.47 8.81 -24.73
N ALA A 592 2.57 10.11 -25.00
CA ALA A 592 3.50 10.64 -26.00
C ALA A 592 4.96 10.30 -25.66
N LEU A 593 5.34 10.36 -24.39
CA LEU A 593 6.69 10.01 -23.94
C LEU A 593 7.00 8.51 -24.16
N ALA A 594 6.07 7.64 -23.84
CA ALA A 594 6.23 6.19 -24.08
C ALA A 594 6.37 5.88 -25.57
N VAL A 595 5.54 6.51 -26.40
CA VAL A 595 5.56 6.37 -27.88
C VAL A 595 6.89 6.86 -28.45
N ASP A 596 7.36 8.07 -28.06
CA ASP A 596 8.65 8.63 -28.51
C ASP A 596 9.82 7.72 -28.15
N LYS A 597 9.90 7.31 -26.89
CA LYS A 597 11.03 6.53 -26.37
C LYS A 597 11.07 5.08 -26.88
N SER A 598 9.92 4.48 -27.17
CA SER A 598 9.85 3.12 -27.76
C SER A 598 10.22 3.10 -29.24
N GLY A 599 9.99 4.19 -29.96
CA GLY A 599 10.04 4.27 -31.41
C GLY A 599 8.83 3.61 -32.08
N TYR A 600 7.68 3.56 -31.41
CA TYR A 600 6.40 3.09 -31.94
C TYR A 600 6.06 3.78 -33.26
N GLY A 601 5.63 3.00 -34.26
CA GLY A 601 5.27 3.51 -35.60
C GLY A 601 6.44 3.98 -36.48
N ILE A 602 7.66 4.09 -35.91
CA ILE A 602 8.87 4.51 -36.65
C ILE A 602 9.83 3.33 -36.81
N ARG A 603 10.05 2.57 -35.73
CA ARG A 603 10.98 1.43 -35.75
C ARG A 603 10.30 0.19 -36.30
N THR A 604 10.91 -0.44 -37.31
CA THR A 604 10.49 -1.76 -37.77
C THR A 604 10.84 -2.83 -36.74
N LEU A 605 9.84 -3.59 -36.31
CA LEU A 605 10.05 -4.72 -35.44
C LEU A 605 10.58 -5.96 -36.18
N PRO A 606 11.34 -6.84 -35.52
CA PRO A 606 11.64 -8.17 -36.04
C PRO A 606 10.37 -8.93 -36.45
N ALA A 607 10.46 -9.81 -37.44
CA ALA A 607 9.33 -10.63 -37.88
C ALA A 607 8.73 -11.42 -36.72
N GLY A 608 7.41 -11.49 -36.66
CA GLY A 608 6.68 -12.18 -35.58
C GLY A 608 6.50 -11.37 -34.29
N ARG A 609 7.00 -10.14 -34.23
CA ARG A 609 6.75 -9.23 -33.11
C ARG A 609 5.69 -8.18 -33.47
N ALA A 610 4.97 -7.74 -32.44
CA ALA A 610 3.97 -6.69 -32.54
C ALA A 610 4.18 -5.64 -31.43
N TRP A 611 3.59 -4.47 -31.61
CA TRP A 611 3.47 -3.45 -30.59
C TRP A 611 2.18 -3.65 -29.80
N GLY A 612 2.27 -3.47 -28.46
CA GLY A 612 1.11 -3.29 -27.62
C GLY A 612 1.18 -1.96 -26.88
N VAL A 613 0.04 -1.36 -26.59
CA VAL A 613 -0.06 -0.04 -25.96
C VAL A 613 -1.18 -0.05 -24.93
N ALA A 614 -0.90 0.41 -23.72
CA ALA A 614 -1.92 0.66 -22.72
C ALA A 614 -1.51 1.79 -21.78
N MET A 615 -2.49 2.44 -21.15
CA MET A 615 -2.27 3.53 -20.25
C MET A 615 -3.29 3.49 -19.10
N HIS A 616 -2.85 3.82 -17.88
CA HIS A 616 -3.77 3.90 -16.76
C HIS A 616 -3.35 4.95 -15.75
N GLU A 617 -4.35 5.57 -15.09
CA GLU A 617 -4.15 6.46 -13.95
C GLU A 617 -4.44 5.71 -12.64
N THR A 618 -3.50 5.78 -11.70
CA THR A 618 -3.66 5.22 -10.35
C THR A 618 -3.09 6.19 -9.33
N ALA A 619 -3.87 6.54 -8.30
CA ALA A 619 -3.45 7.44 -7.21
C ALA A 619 -2.87 8.78 -7.71
N GLY A 620 -3.38 9.32 -8.82
CA GLY A 620 -2.96 10.57 -9.45
C GLY A 620 -1.69 10.47 -10.31
N SER A 621 -1.09 9.27 -10.42
CA SER A 621 0.00 9.00 -11.37
C SER A 621 -0.55 8.34 -12.63
N VAL A 622 -0.03 8.74 -13.80
CA VAL A 622 -0.37 8.14 -15.09
C VAL A 622 0.83 7.38 -15.60
N VAL A 623 0.63 6.12 -15.95
CA VAL A 623 1.65 5.27 -16.58
C VAL A 623 1.13 4.78 -17.92
N ALA A 624 1.88 5.03 -18.98
CA ALA A 624 1.66 4.48 -20.32
C ALA A 624 2.78 3.50 -20.64
N TYR A 625 2.43 2.32 -21.12
CA TYR A 625 3.37 1.33 -21.63
C TYR A 625 3.24 1.16 -23.13
N VAL A 626 4.39 1.06 -23.78
CA VAL A 626 4.54 0.52 -25.13
C VAL A 626 5.39 -0.73 -25.03
N THR A 627 4.84 -1.86 -25.42
CA THR A 627 5.49 -3.17 -25.31
C THR A 627 5.87 -3.73 -26.68
N GLN A 628 6.90 -4.56 -26.72
CA GLN A 628 7.22 -5.42 -27.87
C GLN A 628 6.90 -6.85 -27.46
N VAL A 629 5.97 -7.47 -28.16
CA VAL A 629 5.47 -8.81 -27.83
C VAL A 629 5.55 -9.75 -29.05
N SER A 630 5.62 -11.04 -28.78
CA SER A 630 5.40 -12.12 -29.75
C SER A 630 4.56 -13.22 -29.11
N ILE A 631 4.02 -14.12 -29.93
CA ILE A 631 3.41 -15.36 -29.45
C ILE A 631 4.38 -16.49 -29.65
N GLU A 632 4.79 -17.13 -28.58
CA GLU A 632 5.70 -18.29 -28.58
C GLU A 632 5.00 -19.44 -27.85
N ALA A 633 4.89 -20.60 -28.49
CA ALA A 633 4.18 -21.77 -27.93
C ALA A 633 2.76 -21.43 -27.38
N GLN A 634 2.02 -20.62 -28.10
CA GLN A 634 0.68 -20.10 -27.72
C GLN A 634 0.64 -19.25 -26.46
N GLN A 635 1.79 -18.73 -26.02
CA GLN A 635 1.88 -17.82 -24.89
C GLN A 635 2.50 -16.50 -25.31
N PRO A 636 2.09 -15.37 -24.68
CA PRO A 636 2.72 -14.08 -24.94
C PRO A 636 4.14 -14.07 -24.41
N ARG A 637 5.07 -13.60 -25.23
CA ARG A 637 6.45 -13.31 -24.84
C ARG A 637 6.68 -11.82 -24.93
N VAL A 638 7.02 -11.19 -23.83
CA VAL A 638 7.35 -9.77 -23.79
C VAL A 638 8.86 -9.59 -23.96
N HIS A 639 9.27 -8.82 -24.94
CA HIS A 639 10.67 -8.58 -25.28
C HIS A 639 11.21 -7.29 -24.69
N ARG A 640 10.35 -6.27 -24.55
CA ARG A 640 10.69 -4.97 -23.97
C ARG A 640 9.43 -4.25 -23.53
N VAL A 641 9.55 -3.48 -22.46
CA VAL A 641 8.54 -2.55 -21.97
C VAL A 641 9.15 -1.16 -21.93
N THR A 642 8.50 -0.18 -22.54
CA THR A 642 8.88 1.23 -22.45
C THR A 642 7.79 1.99 -21.73
N ALA A 643 8.14 2.65 -20.64
CA ALA A 643 7.23 3.38 -19.75
C ALA A 643 7.38 4.89 -19.93
N GLY A 644 6.28 5.59 -20.21
CA GLY A 644 6.15 7.03 -20.02
C GLY A 644 5.32 7.30 -18.76
N VAL A 645 5.85 8.07 -17.82
CA VAL A 645 5.28 8.19 -16.46
C VAL A 645 5.10 9.67 -16.08
N TYR A 646 3.88 10.04 -15.73
CA TYR A 646 3.60 11.28 -15.00
C TYR A 646 3.28 10.96 -13.54
N ALA A 647 4.03 11.56 -12.60
CA ALA A 647 3.82 11.34 -11.18
C ALA A 647 4.09 12.60 -10.33
N GLY A 648 3.83 13.77 -10.90
CA GLY A 648 4.24 15.03 -10.26
C GLY A 648 5.75 15.08 -10.09
N ARG A 649 6.20 15.67 -9.00
CA ARG A 649 7.62 15.76 -8.66
C ARG A 649 8.18 14.43 -8.21
N ILE A 650 9.22 13.97 -8.87
CA ILE A 650 9.95 12.75 -8.49
C ILE A 650 10.96 13.12 -7.39
N VAL A 651 10.77 12.57 -6.20
CA VAL A 651 11.65 12.85 -5.04
C VAL A 651 12.98 12.11 -5.16
N ASN A 652 12.93 10.78 -5.44
CA ASN A 652 14.11 9.97 -5.73
C ASN A 652 13.93 9.24 -7.08
N PRO A 653 14.58 9.71 -8.15
CA PRO A 653 14.47 9.08 -9.47
C PRO A 653 14.81 7.58 -9.49
N THR A 654 15.89 7.17 -8.81
CA THR A 654 16.30 5.76 -8.75
C THR A 654 15.23 4.89 -8.09
N GLY A 655 14.65 5.37 -6.97
CA GLY A 655 13.57 4.63 -6.29
C GLY A 655 12.28 4.60 -7.11
N ALA A 656 11.95 5.70 -7.77
CA ALA A 656 10.76 5.80 -8.63
C ALA A 656 10.85 4.85 -9.83
N GLU A 657 12.00 4.81 -10.50
CA GLU A 657 12.26 3.88 -11.60
C GLU A 657 12.09 2.42 -11.15
N ALA A 658 12.70 2.05 -10.02
CA ALA A 658 12.58 0.70 -9.46
C ALA A 658 11.12 0.32 -9.13
N GLN A 659 10.28 1.29 -8.71
CA GLN A 659 8.86 1.03 -8.45
C GLN A 659 8.07 0.74 -9.73
N ILE A 660 8.34 1.44 -10.82
CA ILE A 660 7.70 1.20 -12.12
C ILE A 660 8.18 -0.13 -12.72
N GLN A 661 9.48 -0.42 -12.68
CA GLN A 661 10.05 -1.69 -13.15
C GLN A 661 9.46 -2.87 -12.37
N GLY A 662 9.48 -2.81 -11.03
CA GLY A 662 8.89 -3.84 -10.17
C GLY A 662 7.37 -3.97 -10.35
N GLY A 663 6.66 -2.86 -10.59
CA GLY A 663 5.23 -2.85 -10.90
C GLY A 663 4.92 -3.56 -12.22
N ALA A 664 5.68 -3.27 -13.27
CA ALA A 664 5.54 -3.92 -14.57
C ALA A 664 5.75 -5.43 -14.47
N LEU A 665 6.82 -5.88 -13.82
CA LEU A 665 7.10 -7.32 -13.66
C LEU A 665 6.05 -8.02 -12.80
N PHE A 666 5.56 -7.36 -11.73
CA PHE A 666 4.53 -7.91 -10.87
C PHE A 666 3.18 -8.03 -11.60
N GLY A 667 2.79 -7.00 -12.37
CA GLY A 667 1.59 -7.04 -13.20
C GLY A 667 1.69 -8.05 -14.35
N LEU A 668 2.87 -8.18 -14.95
CA LEU A 668 3.11 -9.14 -16.04
C LEU A 668 2.88 -10.60 -15.58
N ALA A 669 3.08 -10.91 -14.30
CA ALA A 669 2.78 -12.25 -13.78
C ALA A 669 1.31 -12.66 -14.01
N THR A 670 0.38 -11.71 -14.04
CA THR A 670 -1.05 -11.98 -14.27
C THR A 670 -1.36 -12.50 -15.69
N THR A 671 -0.45 -12.35 -16.64
CA THR A 671 -0.61 -12.89 -17.99
C THR A 671 -0.19 -14.36 -18.10
N LYS A 672 0.42 -14.92 -17.03
CA LYS A 672 0.91 -16.31 -17.04
C LYS A 672 -0.21 -17.30 -16.71
N PRO A 673 -0.28 -18.43 -17.42
CA PRO A 673 -1.11 -19.54 -17.00
C PRO A 673 -0.73 -20.01 -15.59
N GLY A 674 -1.73 -20.33 -14.76
CA GLY A 674 -1.51 -20.84 -13.40
C GLY A 674 -1.14 -19.76 -12.36
N PHE A 675 -1.06 -18.47 -12.74
CA PHE A 675 -0.97 -17.38 -11.77
C PHE A 675 -2.37 -17.02 -11.24
N ALA A 676 -2.98 -17.98 -10.55
CA ALA A 676 -4.32 -17.88 -9.98
C ALA A 676 -4.40 -18.75 -8.73
N ILE A 677 -5.24 -18.36 -7.79
CA ILE A 677 -5.60 -19.17 -6.62
C ILE A 677 -6.90 -19.90 -6.93
N ASP A 678 -6.87 -21.23 -6.78
CA ASP A 678 -8.02 -22.10 -6.93
C ASP A 678 -8.53 -22.56 -5.57
N VAL A 679 -9.80 -22.28 -5.31
CA VAL A 679 -10.51 -22.69 -4.09
C VAL A 679 -11.52 -23.77 -4.45
N ASP A 680 -11.43 -24.91 -3.78
CA ASP A 680 -12.32 -26.05 -3.96
C ASP A 680 -12.93 -26.45 -2.63
N HIS A 681 -14.26 -26.37 -2.52
CA HIS A 681 -14.99 -26.65 -1.28
C HIS A 681 -14.38 -25.94 -0.07
N GLY A 682 -14.01 -24.67 -0.24
CA GLY A 682 -13.42 -23.83 0.79
C GLY A 682 -11.93 -24.08 1.08
N ALA A 683 -11.29 -25.04 0.44
CA ALA A 683 -9.87 -25.33 0.57
C ALA A 683 -9.08 -24.80 -0.63
N VAL A 684 -7.91 -24.21 -0.38
CA VAL A 684 -7.02 -23.72 -1.43
C VAL A 684 -6.12 -24.85 -1.93
N ARG A 685 -6.13 -25.06 -3.24
CA ARG A 685 -5.35 -26.14 -3.88
C ARG A 685 -3.86 -25.79 -4.04
N ASN A 686 -3.55 -24.52 -4.26
CA ASN A 686 -2.17 -24.06 -4.45
C ASN A 686 -1.35 -24.26 -3.17
N ALA A 687 -0.11 -24.76 -3.30
CA ALA A 687 0.75 -25.04 -2.17
C ALA A 687 2.08 -24.28 -2.18
N GLY A 688 2.53 -23.79 -3.33
CA GLY A 688 3.83 -23.12 -3.43
C GLY A 688 4.04 -22.47 -4.79
N PHE A 689 5.28 -22.00 -5.05
CA PHE A 689 5.63 -21.35 -6.32
C PHE A 689 5.71 -22.32 -7.52
N ALA A 690 5.53 -23.62 -7.31
CA ALA A 690 5.30 -24.57 -8.39
C ALA A 690 3.89 -24.43 -8.98
N ASP A 691 2.90 -24.16 -8.12
CA ASP A 691 1.49 -24.07 -8.48
C ASP A 691 1.02 -22.61 -8.68
N TYR A 692 1.79 -21.66 -8.14
CA TYR A 692 1.55 -20.21 -8.23
C TYR A 692 2.85 -19.52 -8.63
N SER A 693 3.15 -19.54 -9.94
CA SER A 693 4.48 -19.15 -10.44
C SER A 693 4.56 -17.67 -10.80
N PRO A 694 5.30 -16.84 -10.04
CA PRO A 694 5.61 -15.46 -10.42
C PRO A 694 6.51 -15.41 -11.67
N ILE A 695 6.77 -14.21 -12.20
CA ILE A 695 7.76 -13.99 -13.26
C ILE A 695 9.15 -14.40 -12.75
N ARG A 696 9.82 -15.25 -13.51
CA ARG A 696 11.20 -15.67 -13.23
C ARG A 696 12.21 -14.79 -13.97
N MET A 697 13.48 -14.81 -13.55
CA MET A 697 14.52 -13.95 -14.11
C MET A 697 14.64 -14.05 -15.63
N GLN A 698 14.57 -15.27 -16.20
CA GLN A 698 14.65 -15.49 -17.65
C GLN A 698 13.40 -15.05 -18.43
N GLU A 699 12.29 -14.80 -17.74
CA GLU A 699 11.04 -14.33 -18.34
C GLU A 699 10.91 -12.82 -18.27
N ALA A 700 11.69 -12.18 -17.40
CA ALA A 700 11.61 -10.75 -17.14
C ALA A 700 12.16 -9.95 -18.34
N PRO A 701 11.34 -9.11 -19.02
CA PRO A 701 11.83 -8.23 -20.06
C PRO A 701 12.58 -7.04 -19.44
N PRO A 702 13.47 -6.37 -20.20
CA PRO A 702 13.96 -5.05 -19.83
C PRO A 702 12.80 -4.05 -19.82
N VAL A 703 12.78 -3.20 -18.79
CA VAL A 703 11.79 -2.15 -18.58
C VAL A 703 12.50 -0.80 -18.52
N ASP A 704 12.33 0.02 -19.55
CA ASP A 704 12.89 1.36 -19.62
C ASP A 704 11.85 2.36 -19.11
N VAL A 705 12.23 3.23 -18.19
CA VAL A 705 11.32 4.17 -17.53
C VAL A 705 11.73 5.61 -17.83
N PHE A 706 10.78 6.41 -18.28
CA PHE A 706 10.96 7.83 -18.57
C PHE A 706 9.90 8.65 -17.84
N PHE A 707 10.32 9.69 -17.11
CA PHE A 707 9.43 10.55 -16.36
C PHE A 707 9.13 11.84 -17.09
N VAL A 708 7.87 12.24 -17.11
CA VAL A 708 7.44 13.56 -17.53
C VAL A 708 7.92 14.58 -16.48
N PRO A 709 8.72 15.60 -16.84
CA PRO A 709 9.11 16.65 -15.93
C PRO A 709 7.91 17.38 -15.35
N SER A 710 7.86 17.55 -14.01
CA SER A 710 6.77 18.24 -13.34
C SER A 710 7.20 18.86 -12.01
N ASP A 711 6.69 20.05 -11.74
CA ASP A 711 6.84 20.75 -10.46
C ASP A 711 5.63 20.58 -9.54
N ALA A 712 4.59 19.87 -9.99
CA ALA A 712 3.43 19.54 -9.17
C ALA A 712 3.81 18.71 -7.94
N GLN A 713 2.93 18.66 -6.95
CA GLN A 713 3.12 17.79 -5.77
C GLN A 713 3.34 16.33 -6.20
N PRO A 714 4.17 15.56 -5.48
CA PRO A 714 4.31 14.12 -5.74
C PRO A 714 2.95 13.42 -5.67
N THR A 715 2.69 12.52 -6.60
CA THR A 715 1.50 11.65 -6.60
C THR A 715 1.85 10.23 -6.17
N GLY A 716 0.86 9.33 -6.08
CA GLY A 716 1.07 7.95 -5.68
C GLY A 716 1.67 7.11 -6.81
N LEU A 717 2.91 6.63 -6.66
CA LEU A 717 3.64 5.96 -7.73
C LEU A 717 3.75 4.44 -7.55
N SER A 718 3.77 3.96 -6.31
CA SER A 718 4.06 2.55 -6.00
C SER A 718 3.15 1.54 -6.69
N ASP A 719 1.89 1.92 -6.89
CA ASP A 719 0.87 1.08 -7.51
C ASP A 719 0.75 1.28 -9.02
N ALA A 720 1.14 2.46 -9.52
CA ALA A 720 0.80 2.91 -10.88
C ALA A 720 1.41 2.05 -12.00
N GLY A 721 2.54 1.39 -11.75
CA GLY A 721 3.21 0.53 -12.75
C GLY A 721 2.55 -0.82 -13.00
N VAL A 722 1.57 -1.25 -12.18
CA VAL A 722 0.99 -2.59 -12.29
C VAL A 722 -0.15 -2.66 -13.31
N PRO A 723 -1.16 -1.75 -13.31
CA PRO A 723 -2.38 -1.93 -14.07
C PRO A 723 -2.19 -1.96 -15.60
N PRO A 724 -1.38 -1.08 -16.21
CA PRO A 724 -1.35 -0.99 -17.67
C PRO A 724 -0.47 -2.04 -18.35
N VAL A 725 0.27 -2.92 -17.62
CA VAL A 725 1.21 -3.84 -18.28
C VAL A 725 0.49 -5.01 -18.94
N ALA A 726 -0.48 -5.63 -18.28
CA ALA A 726 -1.19 -6.79 -18.84
C ALA A 726 -2.00 -6.44 -20.09
N PRO A 727 -2.76 -5.33 -20.14
CA PRO A 727 -3.46 -4.96 -21.37
C PRO A 727 -2.53 -4.50 -22.50
N ALA A 728 -1.28 -4.10 -22.19
CA ALA A 728 -0.28 -3.79 -23.21
C ALA A 728 0.41 -5.05 -23.78
N VAL A 729 0.04 -6.25 -23.34
CA VAL A 729 0.59 -7.54 -23.80
C VAL A 729 -0.42 -8.30 -24.65
#